data_1ab325ee9bb7eb26a9227b06be744a57
#
_entry.id   1ab325ee9bb7eb26a9227b06be744a57
#
_cell.length_a   1.000
_cell.length_b   1.000
_cell.length_c   1.000
_cell.angle_alpha   90.00
_cell.angle_beta   90.00
_cell.angle_gamma   90.00
#
_symmetry.space_group_name_H-M   'P 1'
#
loop_
_entity.id
_entity.type
_entity.pdbx_description
1 polymer ?
#
loop_
_entity_poly.entity_id
_entity_poly.type
_entity_poly.pdbx_seq_one_letter_code
_entity_poly.pdbx_strand_id
1 'polypeptide(L)'
;MKSTAEIRQSFLDFFHSKGHEIVASSSLVPHNDPTLLFTNAGMNQFKDVFLGIDKRPYTRATTSQRCVRAGGKHNDLDNVGYTARHHTFFEMLGNFSFGDYFKRDAIHFAWELLTSKQWFNLPKEKLTVTVYATDDEAYDIWQNEIGVPQERIIRIGDNKGAPYASDNFWQMGDTGPCGPCTEIFYDHGDHIYGGPPGSADEDGDRFIEIWNLVFMQFNRLPDGTMEPLPKPSVDTGMGLERIAAVLQHVNSNYDIDLFKKLIKDAAEIIQTNDLESKSLRVIADHIRSCAFLVSDGVVPSNEGRGYVLRRIIRRAVRHGHMLGAKDIFFYKLVKSLIEVMGSAAVELVKNQKLVEDTLKIEEEQFLKTLERGLLMLDQELGKISDSVLPGDVAFKLYDTYGFPLDLTADVCREKNITIDEDGFNRCMEEQRKRARESSSFSVDYSNVIKLDDQTEFLGYQATEASGKVIAIFQNGQKVQSIDSGEQAIVVLDKTPFYGESGGQVGDKGLLTAANLEFKVTDSQKYGKSIGHIGKIVKGSLKVGDIVTAAIDIEIRDRIRRNHSATHLLQAALQQILGNHVHQKGSLVNDSYLRFDFSHNQAITPEQITEIENLVNQQIRRNLIVDIELMPIQDAKDRGAMALFGEKYEDIVRVLTMGDFSIELCGGTHVDRTGDIGLFKITSESSIASGVRRIEATTGQNAMDYIHHESHLLTQIGQLVKSDKAALLSRIEQMLEQTKLLEKTIEQLKAQKASQQSAQLLDQCITVNNKNILIAKLDNVEAKLLRSMIDDLKNQLKTGVIILAAVNDGKINLAAGVTNDLIGIVKAGELVSQLALKVGGKGGGRPDFAQAGGMDLSALPEALSSVKKEISNKLQAS
;
A
#
# COMPACT_ATOMS: atom_id res chain seq x y z
N MET A 1 15.52 -37.03 18.26
CA MET A 1 14.61 -36.47 17.23
C MET A 1 15.33 -35.23 16.68
N LYS A 2 15.55 -35.14 15.36
CA LYS A 2 16.23 -34.00 14.76
C LYS A 2 15.30 -32.79 14.73
N SER A 3 15.81 -31.62 15.09
CA SER A 3 15.10 -30.34 14.92
C SER A 3 14.99 -29.96 13.43
N THR A 4 14.05 -29.10 13.11
CA THR A 4 13.91 -28.57 11.73
C THR A 4 15.20 -27.95 11.21
N ALA A 5 15.96 -27.23 12.06
CA ALA A 5 17.27 -26.69 11.71
C ALA A 5 18.31 -27.76 11.40
N GLU A 6 18.36 -28.85 12.18
CA GLU A 6 19.26 -29.99 11.94
C GLU A 6 18.89 -30.75 10.67
N ILE A 7 17.60 -30.86 10.35
CA ILE A 7 17.11 -31.49 9.11
C ILE A 7 17.56 -30.68 7.91
N ARG A 8 17.37 -29.35 7.94
CA ARG A 8 17.87 -28.43 6.91
C ARG A 8 19.35 -28.61 6.67
N GLN A 9 20.14 -28.57 7.74
CA GLN A 9 21.59 -28.72 7.64
C GLN A 9 21.98 -30.10 7.12
N SER A 10 21.35 -31.18 7.57
CA SER A 10 21.62 -32.54 7.11
C SER A 10 21.40 -32.70 5.61
N PHE A 11 20.39 -32.03 5.03
CA PHE A 11 20.16 -32.05 3.58
C PHE A 11 21.30 -31.35 2.83
N LEU A 12 21.68 -30.16 3.28
CA LEU A 12 22.76 -29.39 2.66
C LEU A 12 24.09 -30.10 2.74
N ASP A 13 24.41 -30.70 3.92
CA ASP A 13 25.66 -31.47 4.13
C ASP A 13 25.71 -32.73 3.27
N PHE A 14 24.57 -33.43 3.11
CA PHE A 14 24.50 -34.59 2.21
C PHE A 14 24.86 -34.20 0.77
N PHE A 15 24.23 -33.19 0.21
CA PHE A 15 24.49 -32.78 -1.17
C PHE A 15 25.85 -32.14 -1.34
N HIS A 16 26.34 -31.43 -0.32
CA HIS A 16 27.72 -30.95 -0.32
C HIS A 16 28.71 -32.13 -0.42
N SER A 17 28.47 -33.24 0.31
CA SER A 17 29.29 -34.45 0.23
C SER A 17 29.24 -35.10 -1.17
N LYS A 18 28.21 -34.82 -1.97
CA LYS A 18 28.07 -35.26 -3.37
C LYS A 18 28.61 -34.22 -4.39
N GLY A 19 29.35 -33.22 -3.92
CA GLY A 19 30.00 -32.21 -4.77
C GLY A 19 29.11 -31.06 -5.22
N HIS A 20 27.99 -30.80 -4.51
CA HIS A 20 27.14 -29.63 -4.75
C HIS A 20 27.65 -28.42 -3.98
N GLU A 21 27.63 -27.26 -4.63
CA GLU A 21 27.86 -25.97 -3.98
C GLU A 21 26.64 -25.60 -3.13
N ILE A 22 26.88 -25.22 -1.86
CA ILE A 22 25.78 -24.70 -1.01
C ILE A 22 25.53 -23.24 -1.36
N VAL A 23 24.37 -22.99 -1.99
CA VAL A 23 23.97 -21.66 -2.43
C VAL A 23 22.93 -21.08 -1.46
N ALA A 24 23.13 -19.86 -1.03
CA ALA A 24 22.19 -19.17 -0.16
C ALA A 24 20.79 -19.01 -0.83
N SER A 25 19.75 -18.92 0.01
CA SER A 25 18.41 -18.58 -0.46
C SER A 25 18.42 -17.23 -1.17
N SER A 26 17.84 -17.16 -2.36
CA SER A 26 17.58 -15.88 -3.00
C SER A 26 16.45 -15.10 -2.29
N SER A 27 16.32 -13.81 -2.63
CA SER A 27 15.21 -12.98 -2.16
C SER A 27 13.86 -13.57 -2.56
N LEU A 28 12.85 -13.35 -1.71
CA LEU A 28 11.45 -13.66 -2.02
C LEU A 28 10.89 -12.78 -3.15
N VAL A 29 11.57 -11.68 -3.47
CA VAL A 29 11.23 -10.79 -4.59
C VAL A 29 12.11 -11.17 -5.79
N PRO A 30 11.57 -11.86 -6.81
CA PRO A 30 12.36 -12.25 -7.98
C PRO A 30 12.74 -11.02 -8.79
N HIS A 31 14.03 -10.85 -9.06
CA HIS A 31 14.56 -9.70 -9.78
C HIS A 31 14.38 -9.81 -11.31
N ASN A 32 14.42 -11.02 -11.86
CA ASN A 32 14.50 -11.26 -13.31
C ASN A 32 13.22 -11.85 -13.91
N ASP A 33 12.14 -11.98 -13.14
CA ASP A 33 10.88 -12.53 -13.65
C ASP A 33 9.67 -11.66 -13.26
N PRO A 34 9.19 -10.79 -14.18
CA PRO A 34 8.02 -9.96 -13.94
C PRO A 34 6.70 -10.73 -13.87
N THR A 35 6.68 -12.01 -14.28
CA THR A 35 5.49 -12.86 -14.27
C THR A 35 5.22 -13.45 -12.88
N LEU A 36 6.21 -13.46 -11.99
CA LEU A 36 6.11 -13.97 -10.64
C LEU A 36 5.99 -12.83 -9.62
N LEU A 37 5.00 -12.94 -8.74
CA LEU A 37 4.90 -12.04 -7.59
C LEU A 37 6.02 -12.31 -6.59
N PHE A 38 6.24 -13.58 -6.24
CA PHE A 38 7.23 -14.01 -5.27
C PHE A 38 7.98 -15.22 -5.77
N THR A 39 9.16 -15.46 -5.21
CA THR A 39 9.90 -16.72 -5.36
C THR A 39 9.06 -17.84 -4.78
N ASN A 40 8.66 -18.79 -5.62
CA ASN A 40 7.72 -19.89 -5.30
C ASN A 40 8.31 -21.27 -5.41
N ALA A 41 9.57 -21.39 -5.89
CA ALA A 41 10.31 -22.64 -6.05
C ALA A 41 11.81 -22.42 -5.94
N GLY A 42 12.56 -23.48 -5.63
CA GLY A 42 14.02 -23.48 -5.49
C GLY A 42 14.75 -23.08 -6.77
N MET A 43 14.18 -23.45 -7.91
CA MET A 43 14.80 -23.22 -9.22
C MET A 43 14.73 -21.76 -9.68
N ASN A 44 13.92 -20.90 -9.07
CA ASN A 44 13.71 -19.52 -9.57
C ASN A 44 15.03 -18.75 -9.71
N GLN A 45 15.96 -18.89 -8.77
CA GLN A 45 17.27 -18.26 -8.83
C GLN A 45 18.22 -18.85 -9.89
N PHE A 46 17.90 -20.02 -10.43
CA PHE A 46 18.71 -20.75 -11.41
C PHE A 46 18.08 -20.80 -12.80
N LYS A 47 16.95 -20.13 -13.03
CA LYS A 47 16.23 -20.12 -14.32
C LYS A 47 17.15 -19.85 -15.51
N ASP A 48 17.95 -18.79 -15.42
CA ASP A 48 18.86 -18.38 -16.49
C ASP A 48 20.04 -19.33 -16.67
N VAL A 49 20.41 -20.06 -15.59
CA VAL A 49 21.43 -21.13 -15.65
C VAL A 49 20.92 -22.33 -16.45
N PHE A 50 19.67 -22.76 -16.21
CA PHE A 50 19.04 -23.84 -16.98
C PHE A 50 18.89 -23.48 -18.46
N LEU A 51 18.59 -22.21 -18.76
CA LEU A 51 18.49 -21.71 -20.13
C LEU A 51 19.85 -21.48 -20.80
N GLY A 52 20.97 -21.65 -20.07
CA GLY A 52 22.32 -21.38 -20.58
C GLY A 52 22.69 -19.92 -20.75
N ILE A 53 21.83 -19.01 -20.25
CA ILE A 53 22.01 -17.53 -20.32
C ILE A 53 23.03 -17.10 -19.27
N ASP A 54 22.93 -17.63 -18.04
CA ASP A 54 23.87 -17.39 -16.94
C ASP A 54 24.84 -18.54 -16.76
N LYS A 55 26.12 -18.23 -16.45
CA LYS A 55 27.17 -19.23 -16.21
C LYS A 55 27.68 -19.11 -14.78
N ARG A 56 27.52 -20.16 -14.01
CA ARG A 56 28.04 -20.26 -12.65
C ARG A 56 29.38 -21.01 -12.61
N PRO A 57 30.23 -20.77 -11.61
CA PRO A 57 31.48 -21.47 -11.43
C PRO A 57 31.32 -22.94 -11.00
N TYR A 58 30.07 -23.41 -10.84
CA TYR A 58 29.71 -24.76 -10.42
C TYR A 58 28.66 -25.36 -11.37
N THR A 59 28.63 -26.67 -11.47
CA THR A 59 27.63 -27.43 -12.26
C THR A 59 26.60 -28.14 -11.40
N ARG A 60 26.79 -28.14 -10.07
CA ARG A 60 25.88 -28.70 -9.06
C ARG A 60 25.66 -27.70 -7.96
N ALA A 61 24.43 -27.54 -7.53
CA ALA A 61 24.07 -26.66 -6.41
C ALA A 61 23.09 -27.34 -5.46
N THR A 62 23.08 -26.88 -4.21
CA THR A 62 22.07 -27.25 -3.22
C THR A 62 21.69 -26.00 -2.42
N THR A 63 20.40 -25.87 -2.08
CA THR A 63 19.90 -24.71 -1.33
C THR A 63 18.72 -25.08 -0.46
N SER A 64 18.51 -24.32 0.62
CA SER A 64 17.22 -24.20 1.30
C SER A 64 16.60 -22.88 0.90
N GLN A 65 15.77 -22.89 -0.14
CA GLN A 65 15.17 -21.69 -0.70
C GLN A 65 13.90 -21.32 0.05
N ARG A 66 13.83 -20.09 0.55
CA ARG A 66 12.59 -19.49 1.07
C ARG A 66 11.61 -19.27 -0.08
N CYS A 67 10.37 -19.70 0.09
CA CYS A 67 9.32 -19.62 -0.91
C CYS A 67 8.05 -19.02 -0.31
N VAL A 68 7.32 -18.23 -1.12
CA VAL A 68 6.00 -17.70 -0.78
C VAL A 68 4.98 -18.06 -1.85
N ARG A 69 3.86 -18.68 -1.41
CA ARG A 69 2.70 -19.03 -2.24
C ARG A 69 1.44 -18.40 -1.63
N ALA A 70 1.24 -17.11 -1.86
CA ALA A 70 0.14 -16.33 -1.29
C ALA A 70 -0.49 -15.35 -2.30
N GLY A 71 -0.50 -15.73 -3.57
CA GLY A 71 -1.09 -14.93 -4.65
C GLY A 71 -0.55 -15.32 -6.02
N GLY A 72 -1.23 -14.89 -7.07
CA GLY A 72 -0.91 -15.28 -8.43
C GLY A 72 -1.34 -16.72 -8.75
N LYS A 73 -0.56 -17.41 -9.59
CA LYS A 73 -0.86 -18.77 -10.08
C LYS A 73 -0.78 -19.85 -8.99
N HIS A 74 0.07 -19.64 -7.97
CA HIS A 74 0.21 -20.51 -6.81
C HIS A 74 -0.25 -19.77 -5.56
N ASN A 75 -1.40 -20.15 -5.04
CA ASN A 75 -2.02 -19.50 -3.88
C ASN A 75 -2.51 -20.55 -2.89
N ASP A 76 -1.79 -20.71 -1.79
CA ASP A 76 -2.12 -21.63 -0.70
C ASP A 76 -2.83 -20.93 0.47
N LEU A 77 -3.04 -19.60 0.40
CA LEU A 77 -3.52 -18.78 1.51
C LEU A 77 -4.84 -19.30 2.12
N ASP A 78 -5.77 -19.73 1.27
CA ASP A 78 -7.11 -20.17 1.71
C ASP A 78 -7.06 -21.50 2.48
N ASN A 79 -6.02 -22.31 2.27
CA ASN A 79 -5.85 -23.61 2.91
C ASN A 79 -5.07 -23.52 4.23
N VAL A 80 -4.37 -22.42 4.48
CA VAL A 80 -3.57 -22.22 5.69
C VAL A 80 -4.41 -22.23 6.95
N GLY A 81 -4.03 -23.09 7.90
CA GLY A 81 -4.74 -23.32 9.16
C GLY A 81 -5.86 -24.35 9.08
N TYR A 82 -6.32 -24.72 7.89
CA TYR A 82 -7.40 -25.71 7.66
C TYR A 82 -6.89 -27.08 7.23
N THR A 83 -5.73 -27.14 6.61
CA THR A 83 -5.08 -28.39 6.20
C THR A 83 -3.80 -28.61 7.03
N ALA A 84 -3.30 -29.83 7.02
CA ALA A 84 -2.10 -30.21 7.79
C ALA A 84 -0.78 -29.78 7.12
N ARG A 85 -0.80 -29.42 5.83
CA ARG A 85 0.38 -29.35 4.97
C ARG A 85 0.59 -28.09 4.15
N HIS A 86 -0.39 -27.13 4.11
CA HIS A 86 -0.28 -25.91 3.30
C HIS A 86 0.20 -24.71 4.11
N HIS A 87 1.08 -23.94 3.51
CA HIS A 87 1.71 -22.77 4.11
C HIS A 87 1.81 -21.64 3.09
N THR A 88 1.71 -20.38 3.56
CA THR A 88 2.04 -19.22 2.72
C THR A 88 3.54 -19.07 2.54
N PHE A 89 4.32 -19.46 3.55
CA PHE A 89 5.78 -19.47 3.54
C PHE A 89 6.29 -20.85 3.91
N PHE A 90 7.22 -21.35 3.13
CA PHE A 90 7.92 -22.63 3.42
C PHE A 90 9.35 -22.56 2.90
N GLU A 91 10.18 -23.49 3.38
CA GLU A 91 11.51 -23.69 2.85
C GLU A 91 11.53 -24.88 1.91
N MET A 92 12.00 -24.66 0.68
CA MET A 92 12.20 -25.72 -0.31
C MET A 92 13.65 -26.13 -0.33
N LEU A 93 13.94 -27.34 0.13
CA LEU A 93 15.24 -27.99 0.02
C LEU A 93 15.39 -28.50 -1.41
N GLY A 94 16.44 -28.06 -2.09
CA GLY A 94 16.65 -28.42 -3.49
C GLY A 94 18.09 -28.82 -3.79
N ASN A 95 18.27 -29.80 -4.68
CA ASN A 95 19.53 -30.08 -5.34
C ASN A 95 19.36 -29.95 -6.84
N PHE A 96 20.36 -29.38 -7.48
CA PHE A 96 20.34 -28.97 -8.88
C PHE A 96 21.55 -29.52 -9.63
N SER A 97 21.33 -29.97 -10.86
CA SER A 97 22.38 -30.30 -11.81
C SER A 97 22.19 -29.49 -13.10
N PHE A 98 23.20 -28.78 -13.49
CA PHE A 98 23.23 -27.96 -14.71
C PHE A 98 23.97 -28.71 -15.83
N GLY A 99 23.38 -29.87 -16.23
CA GLY A 99 23.95 -30.74 -17.25
C GLY A 99 25.18 -31.53 -16.82
N ASP A 100 25.32 -31.83 -15.54
CA ASP A 100 26.40 -32.69 -14.97
C ASP A 100 25.92 -34.11 -14.75
N TYR A 101 24.82 -34.29 -13.99
CA TYR A 101 24.14 -35.57 -13.83
C TYR A 101 22.64 -35.44 -14.18
N PHE A 102 21.97 -36.58 -14.37
CA PHE A 102 20.56 -36.61 -14.73
C PHE A 102 19.76 -37.60 -13.90
N LYS A 103 18.72 -38.25 -14.43
CA LYS A 103 17.73 -39.06 -13.72
C LYS A 103 18.35 -40.10 -12.77
N ARG A 104 19.31 -40.86 -13.24
CA ARG A 104 19.89 -41.96 -12.49
C ARG A 104 20.50 -41.48 -11.17
N ASP A 105 21.42 -40.54 -11.24
CA ASP A 105 22.10 -40.06 -10.03
C ASP A 105 21.14 -39.31 -9.12
N ALA A 106 20.20 -38.50 -9.69
CA ALA A 106 19.20 -37.80 -8.92
C ALA A 106 18.34 -38.76 -8.07
N ILE A 107 17.86 -39.85 -8.67
CA ILE A 107 17.06 -40.87 -8.00
C ILE A 107 17.88 -41.60 -6.94
N HIS A 108 19.13 -41.99 -7.26
CA HIS A 108 20.02 -42.64 -6.30
C HIS A 108 20.35 -41.76 -5.10
N PHE A 109 20.66 -40.47 -5.31
CA PHE A 109 20.89 -39.52 -4.22
C PHE A 109 19.64 -39.33 -3.35
N ALA A 110 18.46 -39.22 -3.96
CA ALA A 110 17.22 -39.08 -3.22
C ALA A 110 16.96 -40.30 -2.33
N TRP A 111 17.10 -41.52 -2.88
CA TRP A 111 16.89 -42.74 -2.12
C TRP A 111 17.92 -42.94 -1.01
N GLU A 112 19.19 -42.60 -1.27
CA GLU A 112 20.26 -42.70 -0.27
C GLU A 112 19.99 -41.76 0.90
N LEU A 113 19.64 -40.47 0.64
CA LEU A 113 19.33 -39.51 1.67
C LEU A 113 18.16 -39.99 2.55
N LEU A 114 17.07 -40.43 1.91
CA LEU A 114 15.87 -40.81 2.62
C LEU A 114 16.04 -42.11 3.45
N THR A 115 16.73 -43.14 2.91
CA THR A 115 16.68 -44.46 3.50
C THR A 115 17.94 -44.87 4.24
N SER A 116 19.07 -44.18 4.03
CA SER A 116 20.34 -44.50 4.71
C SER A 116 20.27 -44.18 6.20
N LYS A 117 20.80 -45.08 7.02
CA LYS A 117 20.91 -44.93 8.48
C LYS A 117 21.75 -43.73 8.90
N GLN A 118 22.65 -43.26 8.04
CA GLN A 118 23.52 -42.13 8.29
C GLN A 118 22.73 -40.81 8.17
N TRP A 119 21.67 -40.77 7.38
CA TRP A 119 20.93 -39.58 7.05
C TRP A 119 19.52 -39.56 7.66
N PHE A 120 18.47 -39.75 6.88
CA PHE A 120 17.09 -39.67 7.36
C PHE A 120 16.51 -40.99 7.86
N ASN A 121 17.04 -42.14 7.41
CA ASN A 121 16.69 -43.48 7.88
C ASN A 121 15.18 -43.76 7.87
N LEU A 122 14.48 -43.37 6.82
CA LEU A 122 13.06 -43.68 6.67
C LEU A 122 12.84 -45.13 6.28
N PRO A 123 11.75 -45.76 6.77
CA PRO A 123 11.39 -47.12 6.40
C PRO A 123 11.05 -47.20 4.91
N LYS A 124 11.76 -48.05 4.16
CA LYS A 124 11.58 -48.19 2.70
C LYS A 124 10.16 -48.58 2.31
N GLU A 125 9.52 -49.41 3.16
CA GLU A 125 8.15 -49.89 2.98
C GLU A 125 7.08 -48.79 3.08
N LYS A 126 7.39 -47.65 3.64
CA LYS A 126 6.50 -46.48 3.72
C LYS A 126 6.65 -45.50 2.55
N LEU A 127 7.58 -45.79 1.63
CA LEU A 127 7.83 -44.91 0.49
C LEU A 127 7.14 -45.45 -0.77
N THR A 128 6.39 -44.58 -1.45
CA THR A 128 5.75 -44.84 -2.74
C THR A 128 6.22 -43.73 -3.70
N VAL A 129 6.44 -44.07 -4.96
CA VAL A 129 6.95 -43.16 -5.97
C VAL A 129 5.98 -43.04 -7.15
N THR A 130 5.93 -41.87 -7.77
CA THR A 130 5.22 -41.68 -9.02
C THR A 130 6.22 -41.39 -10.14
N VAL A 131 5.86 -41.67 -11.37
CA VAL A 131 6.60 -41.28 -12.56
C VAL A 131 5.63 -40.78 -13.63
N TYR A 132 6.10 -39.90 -14.50
CA TYR A 132 5.31 -39.52 -15.67
C TYR A 132 5.07 -40.75 -16.57
N ALA A 133 3.85 -40.92 -17.07
CA ALA A 133 3.40 -42.16 -17.71
C ALA A 133 4.30 -42.65 -18.84
N THR A 134 4.97 -41.78 -19.56
CA THR A 134 5.85 -42.09 -20.68
C THR A 134 7.35 -42.07 -20.32
N ASP A 135 7.69 -41.85 -19.03
CA ASP A 135 9.08 -41.84 -18.57
C ASP A 135 9.51 -43.21 -18.10
N ASP A 136 9.79 -44.08 -19.09
CA ASP A 136 10.22 -45.44 -18.84
C ASP A 136 11.61 -45.50 -18.17
N GLU A 137 12.50 -44.55 -18.49
CA GLU A 137 13.83 -44.48 -17.89
C GLU A 137 13.74 -44.32 -16.37
N ALA A 138 12.94 -43.35 -15.87
CA ALA A 138 12.75 -43.14 -14.46
C ALA A 138 12.08 -44.36 -13.79
N TYR A 139 11.11 -44.98 -14.48
CA TYR A 139 10.45 -46.19 -13.99
C TYR A 139 11.44 -47.35 -13.82
N ASP A 140 12.29 -47.58 -14.82
CA ASP A 140 13.28 -48.70 -14.80
C ASP A 140 14.35 -48.47 -13.72
N ILE A 141 14.79 -47.24 -13.48
CA ILE A 141 15.72 -46.91 -12.40
C ILE A 141 15.10 -47.27 -11.05
N TRP A 142 13.85 -46.86 -10.81
CA TRP A 142 13.15 -47.17 -9.55
C TRP A 142 12.96 -48.67 -9.34
N GLN A 143 12.54 -49.39 -10.38
CA GLN A 143 12.25 -50.83 -10.27
C GLN A 143 13.51 -51.68 -10.23
N ASN A 144 14.44 -51.49 -11.18
CA ASN A 144 15.54 -52.40 -11.43
C ASN A 144 16.82 -52.04 -10.67
N GLU A 145 17.09 -50.74 -10.44
CA GLU A 145 18.33 -50.33 -9.75
C GLU A 145 18.08 -50.08 -8.26
N ILE A 146 17.01 -49.37 -7.92
CA ILE A 146 16.63 -49.07 -6.53
C ILE A 146 15.93 -50.24 -5.86
N GLY A 147 15.15 -51.01 -6.63
CA GLY A 147 14.41 -52.17 -6.15
C GLY A 147 13.10 -51.81 -5.46
N VAL A 148 12.44 -50.73 -5.84
CA VAL A 148 11.09 -50.39 -5.35
C VAL A 148 10.12 -51.38 -5.97
N PRO A 149 9.24 -52.03 -5.19
CA PRO A 149 8.24 -52.95 -5.71
C PRO A 149 7.30 -52.29 -6.72
N GLN A 150 6.93 -53.00 -7.77
CA GLN A 150 6.10 -52.48 -8.87
C GLN A 150 4.82 -51.83 -8.39
N GLU A 151 4.15 -52.38 -7.38
CA GLU A 151 2.91 -51.88 -6.77
C GLU A 151 3.08 -50.56 -6.06
N ARG A 152 4.30 -50.10 -5.83
CA ARG A 152 4.63 -48.78 -5.24
C ARG A 152 5.28 -47.82 -6.23
N ILE A 153 5.26 -48.14 -7.52
CA ILE A 153 5.67 -47.22 -8.61
C ILE A 153 4.43 -46.91 -9.46
N ILE A 154 3.90 -45.72 -9.31
CA ILE A 154 2.63 -45.32 -9.93
C ILE A 154 2.93 -44.43 -11.14
N ARG A 155 2.32 -44.79 -12.30
CA ARG A 155 2.43 -43.99 -13.51
C ARG A 155 1.29 -43.01 -13.60
N ILE A 156 1.59 -41.71 -13.70
CA ILE A 156 0.61 -40.61 -13.85
C ILE A 156 0.76 -39.97 -15.25
N GLY A 157 -0.29 -39.97 -16.03
CA GLY A 157 -0.33 -39.34 -17.35
C GLY A 157 -0.85 -37.90 -17.32
N ASP A 158 -1.31 -37.43 -18.50
CA ASP A 158 -1.90 -36.10 -18.65
C ASP A 158 -3.29 -36.04 -18.02
N ASN A 159 -3.33 -35.94 -16.69
CA ASN A 159 -4.56 -36.00 -15.90
C ASN A 159 -5.27 -34.65 -15.73
N LYS A 160 -4.72 -33.54 -16.28
CA LYS A 160 -5.28 -32.18 -16.21
C LYS A 160 -5.84 -31.65 -17.55
N GLY A 161 -6.16 -32.57 -18.47
CA GLY A 161 -6.96 -32.30 -19.67
C GLY A 161 -6.26 -31.68 -20.87
N ALA A 162 -4.94 -31.56 -20.86
CA ALA A 162 -4.12 -31.10 -21.99
C ALA A 162 -2.78 -31.84 -22.06
N PRO A 163 -2.11 -31.90 -23.21
CA PRO A 163 -0.76 -32.46 -23.32
C PRO A 163 0.23 -31.80 -22.36
N TYR A 164 1.02 -32.62 -21.65
CA TYR A 164 1.94 -32.19 -20.60
C TYR A 164 1.28 -31.50 -19.39
N ALA A 165 -0.03 -31.51 -19.27
CA ALA A 165 -0.76 -31.07 -18.10
C ALA A 165 -0.97 -32.24 -17.14
N SER A 166 0.01 -32.50 -16.31
CA SER A 166 0.10 -33.67 -15.40
C SER A 166 0.67 -33.27 -14.06
N ASP A 167 0.32 -33.99 -13.00
CA ASP A 167 1.00 -33.87 -11.71
C ASP A 167 2.47 -34.29 -11.82
N ASN A 168 2.79 -35.25 -12.70
CA ASN A 168 4.16 -35.70 -12.96
C ASN A 168 4.84 -35.00 -14.16
N PHE A 169 4.35 -33.82 -14.57
CA PHE A 169 5.06 -32.96 -15.51
C PHE A 169 5.12 -31.54 -14.99
N TRP A 170 6.26 -31.16 -14.50
CA TRP A 170 6.44 -29.87 -13.82
C TRP A 170 6.77 -28.75 -14.80
N GLN A 171 6.19 -27.58 -14.54
CA GLN A 171 6.45 -26.32 -15.26
C GLN A 171 6.36 -25.14 -14.31
N MET A 172 7.30 -24.22 -14.43
CA MET A 172 7.41 -23.06 -13.56
C MET A 172 6.22 -22.08 -13.71
N GLY A 173 5.80 -21.88 -14.95
CA GLY A 173 4.74 -20.95 -15.34
C GLY A 173 4.20 -21.30 -16.72
N ASP A 174 3.68 -20.31 -17.43
CA ASP A 174 3.22 -20.49 -18.83
C ASP A 174 4.39 -20.65 -19.81
N THR A 175 5.58 -20.22 -19.41
CA THR A 175 6.84 -20.31 -20.19
C THR A 175 8.03 -20.64 -19.29
N GLY A 176 9.10 -21.14 -19.88
CA GLY A 176 10.35 -21.44 -19.18
C GLY A 176 10.68 -22.93 -19.07
N PRO A 177 11.73 -23.27 -18.30
CA PRO A 177 12.18 -24.64 -18.14
C PRO A 177 11.09 -25.55 -17.58
N CYS A 178 10.98 -26.76 -18.14
CA CYS A 178 9.99 -27.75 -17.74
C CYS A 178 10.44 -29.18 -18.12
N GLY A 179 9.76 -30.18 -17.54
CA GLY A 179 10.02 -31.58 -17.85
C GLY A 179 9.23 -32.56 -17.00
N PRO A 180 9.33 -33.89 -17.33
CA PRO A 180 8.71 -34.89 -16.50
C PRO A 180 9.35 -34.92 -15.11
N CYS A 181 8.59 -35.37 -14.13
CA CYS A 181 9.10 -35.49 -12.77
C CYS A 181 8.70 -36.83 -12.14
N THR A 182 9.40 -37.17 -11.08
CA THR A 182 9.10 -38.30 -10.20
C THR A 182 8.94 -37.76 -8.78
N GLU A 183 7.86 -38.14 -8.13
CA GLU A 183 7.54 -37.66 -6.78
C GLU A 183 7.69 -38.83 -5.80
N ILE A 184 8.12 -38.56 -4.59
CA ILE A 184 8.27 -39.52 -3.50
C ILE A 184 7.26 -39.17 -2.42
N PHE A 185 6.42 -40.12 -2.08
CA PHE A 185 5.36 -40.01 -1.07
C PHE A 185 5.71 -40.86 0.14
N TYR A 186 5.29 -40.38 1.32
CA TYR A 186 5.39 -41.11 2.58
C TYR A 186 4.00 -41.55 3.07
N ASP A 187 3.82 -42.84 3.39
CA ASP A 187 2.59 -43.39 3.98
C ASP A 187 2.63 -43.27 5.51
N HIS A 188 1.80 -42.36 6.06
CA HIS A 188 1.64 -42.23 7.51
C HIS A 188 0.95 -43.40 8.15
N GLY A 189 0.26 -44.26 7.41
CA GLY A 189 -0.43 -45.44 7.87
C GLY A 189 -1.95 -45.34 7.85
N ASP A 190 -2.61 -46.51 8.07
CA ASP A 190 -4.05 -46.70 7.90
C ASP A 190 -4.93 -45.89 8.86
N HIS A 191 -4.35 -45.35 9.93
CA HIS A 191 -5.06 -44.52 10.89
C HIS A 191 -5.34 -43.08 10.37
N ILE A 192 -4.74 -42.71 9.22
CA ILE A 192 -4.97 -41.41 8.54
C ILE A 192 -5.79 -41.67 7.29
N TYR A 193 -6.81 -40.80 7.05
CA TYR A 193 -7.60 -40.89 5.85
C TYR A 193 -6.78 -40.48 4.61
N GLY A 194 -6.93 -41.23 3.55
CA GLY A 194 -6.30 -40.96 2.25
C GLY A 194 -5.89 -42.23 1.51
N GLY A 195 -5.69 -42.11 0.20
CA GLY A 195 -5.24 -43.19 -0.69
C GLY A 195 -3.90 -42.85 -1.36
N PRO A 196 -3.28 -43.84 -2.04
CA PRO A 196 -2.07 -43.60 -2.78
C PRO A 196 -2.30 -42.63 -3.97
N PRO A 197 -1.24 -41.98 -4.49
CA PRO A 197 -1.35 -41.08 -5.66
C PRO A 197 -2.09 -41.77 -6.83
N GLY A 198 -2.94 -41.01 -7.53
CA GLY A 198 -3.77 -41.54 -8.61
C GLY A 198 -5.05 -42.28 -8.18
N SER A 199 -5.31 -42.40 -6.86
CA SER A 199 -6.55 -42.96 -6.32
C SER A 199 -7.63 -41.88 -6.10
N ALA A 200 -8.89 -42.34 -5.89
CA ALA A 200 -10.02 -41.40 -5.62
C ALA A 200 -9.84 -40.60 -4.32
N ASP A 201 -9.04 -41.11 -3.37
CA ASP A 201 -8.82 -40.49 -2.05
C ASP A 201 -7.40 -39.90 -1.90
N GLU A 202 -6.73 -39.61 -3.01
CA GLU A 202 -5.35 -39.07 -3.02
C GLU A 202 -5.20 -37.72 -2.31
N ASP A 203 -6.28 -36.91 -2.24
CA ASP A 203 -6.30 -35.64 -1.54
C ASP A 203 -6.20 -35.74 -0.01
N GLY A 204 -6.32 -36.96 0.55
CA GLY A 204 -6.19 -37.21 1.98
C GLY A 204 -4.77 -36.97 2.51
N ASP A 205 -4.63 -36.97 3.85
CA ASP A 205 -3.37 -36.68 4.55
C ASP A 205 -2.54 -37.96 4.85
N ARG A 206 -2.92 -39.14 4.35
CA ARG A 206 -2.19 -40.38 4.56
C ARG A 206 -0.91 -40.45 3.73
N PHE A 207 -1.02 -40.27 2.41
CA PHE A 207 0.12 -40.28 1.49
C PHE A 207 0.54 -38.85 1.20
N ILE A 208 1.64 -38.40 1.80
CA ILE A 208 2.13 -37.03 1.63
C ILE A 208 3.34 -37.04 0.71
N GLU A 209 3.25 -36.22 -0.38
CA GLU A 209 4.40 -35.90 -1.21
C GLU A 209 5.46 -35.19 -0.37
N ILE A 210 6.62 -35.83 -0.23
CA ILE A 210 7.74 -35.27 0.53
C ILE A 210 8.85 -34.72 -0.37
N TRP A 211 8.95 -35.19 -1.62
CA TRP A 211 9.99 -34.75 -2.54
C TRP A 211 9.55 -34.87 -4.00
N ASN A 212 9.80 -33.84 -4.79
CA ASN A 212 9.62 -33.86 -6.23
C ASN A 212 10.99 -33.73 -6.93
N LEU A 213 11.33 -34.67 -7.81
CA LEU A 213 12.52 -34.66 -8.63
C LEU A 213 12.13 -34.36 -10.08
N VAL A 214 12.49 -33.18 -10.58
CA VAL A 214 12.13 -32.71 -11.91
C VAL A 214 13.30 -32.87 -12.86
N PHE A 215 13.03 -33.48 -14.01
CA PHE A 215 14.01 -33.74 -15.05
C PHE A 215 13.81 -32.69 -16.16
N MET A 216 14.47 -31.57 -16.00
CA MET A 216 14.38 -30.43 -16.91
C MET A 216 14.95 -30.78 -18.28
N GLN A 217 14.10 -30.90 -19.27
CA GLN A 217 14.44 -31.30 -20.63
C GLN A 217 14.06 -30.24 -21.67
N PHE A 218 13.03 -29.41 -21.38
CA PHE A 218 12.45 -28.48 -22.33
C PHE A 218 12.38 -27.07 -21.79
N ASN A 219 12.38 -26.10 -22.72
CA ASN A 219 11.97 -24.72 -22.50
C ASN A 219 10.64 -24.50 -23.24
N ARG A 220 9.58 -24.16 -22.52
CA ARG A 220 8.28 -23.82 -23.08
C ARG A 220 8.24 -22.36 -23.49
N LEU A 221 7.98 -22.11 -24.77
CA LEU A 221 7.83 -20.77 -25.36
C LEU A 221 6.41 -20.21 -25.17
N PRO A 222 6.20 -18.89 -25.39
CA PRO A 222 4.88 -18.25 -25.24
C PRO A 222 3.78 -18.82 -26.14
N ASP A 223 4.14 -19.41 -27.29
CA ASP A 223 3.23 -20.08 -28.22
C ASP A 223 2.91 -21.54 -27.83
N GLY A 224 3.50 -22.02 -26.72
CA GLY A 224 3.37 -23.40 -26.25
C GLY A 224 4.36 -24.40 -26.83
N THR A 225 5.23 -23.98 -27.73
CA THR A 225 6.30 -24.83 -28.32
C THR A 225 7.26 -25.28 -27.24
N MET A 226 7.67 -26.56 -27.30
CA MET A 226 8.62 -27.19 -26.37
C MET A 226 9.97 -27.32 -27.06
N GLU A 227 10.91 -26.45 -26.75
CA GLU A 227 12.29 -26.54 -27.24
C GLU A 227 13.19 -27.30 -26.28
N PRO A 228 14.10 -28.18 -26.74
CA PRO A 228 15.06 -28.81 -25.85
C PRO A 228 15.94 -27.80 -25.13
N LEU A 229 16.20 -28.01 -23.84
CA LEU A 229 17.20 -27.23 -23.12
C LEU A 229 18.59 -27.48 -23.68
N PRO A 230 19.55 -26.56 -23.52
CA PRO A 230 20.95 -26.74 -23.97
C PRO A 230 21.59 -28.01 -23.42
N LYS A 231 21.21 -28.40 -22.19
CA LYS A 231 21.60 -29.65 -21.55
C LYS A 231 20.46 -30.15 -20.65
N PRO A 232 20.21 -31.50 -20.64
CA PRO A 232 19.31 -32.08 -19.64
C PRO A 232 19.81 -31.74 -18.23
N SER A 233 18.93 -31.29 -17.39
CA SER A 233 19.24 -30.74 -16.06
C SER A 233 18.32 -31.31 -15.00
N VAL A 234 18.70 -31.18 -13.73
CA VAL A 234 17.90 -31.65 -12.59
C VAL A 234 17.54 -30.47 -11.70
N ASP A 235 16.27 -30.40 -11.37
CA ASP A 235 15.72 -29.53 -10.33
C ASP A 235 14.96 -30.42 -9.31
N THR A 236 15.15 -30.21 -8.03
CA THR A 236 14.38 -30.94 -7.03
C THR A 236 13.80 -30.01 -5.98
N GLY A 237 12.66 -30.39 -5.41
CA GLY A 237 12.01 -29.64 -4.35
C GLY A 237 11.45 -30.56 -3.25
N MET A 238 12.04 -30.47 -2.05
CA MET A 238 11.55 -31.11 -0.84
C MET A 238 11.06 -30.04 0.12
N GLY A 239 9.80 -30.08 0.54
CA GLY A 239 9.30 -29.19 1.58
C GLY A 239 9.95 -29.50 2.93
N LEU A 240 10.71 -28.56 3.49
CA LEU A 240 11.38 -28.75 4.79
C LEU A 240 10.36 -29.10 5.89
N GLU A 241 9.24 -28.40 5.91
CA GLU A 241 8.19 -28.61 6.91
C GLU A 241 7.56 -30.00 6.80
N ARG A 242 7.37 -30.50 5.56
CA ARG A 242 6.81 -31.85 5.31
C ARG A 242 7.77 -32.96 5.76
N ILE A 243 9.04 -32.87 5.36
CA ILE A 243 10.02 -33.87 5.77
C ILE A 243 10.32 -33.80 7.28
N ALA A 244 10.25 -32.60 7.88
CA ALA A 244 10.37 -32.41 9.32
C ALA A 244 9.22 -33.12 10.06
N ALA A 245 7.98 -33.01 9.58
CA ALA A 245 6.84 -33.73 10.18
C ALA A 245 7.05 -35.23 10.16
N VAL A 246 7.49 -35.82 9.04
CA VAL A 246 7.80 -37.24 8.93
C VAL A 246 8.90 -37.66 9.91
N LEU A 247 10.02 -36.91 9.97
CA LEU A 247 11.17 -37.23 10.81
C LEU A 247 10.95 -36.99 12.30
N GLN A 248 10.00 -36.13 12.62
CA GLN A 248 9.57 -35.86 14.01
C GLN A 248 8.35 -36.71 14.41
N HIS A 249 7.92 -37.65 13.53
CA HIS A 249 6.82 -38.56 13.76
C HIS A 249 5.48 -37.91 14.12
N VAL A 250 5.17 -36.82 13.42
CA VAL A 250 3.89 -36.11 13.52
C VAL A 250 3.18 -36.07 12.15
N ASN A 251 1.85 -35.92 12.18
CA ASN A 251 1.02 -35.98 10.96
C ASN A 251 0.68 -34.64 10.39
N SER A 252 1.00 -33.54 11.10
CA SER A 252 0.77 -32.17 10.65
C SER A 252 2.07 -31.37 10.72
N ASN A 253 2.30 -30.55 9.70
CA ASN A 253 3.42 -29.61 9.71
C ASN A 253 3.35 -28.64 10.89
N TYR A 254 2.15 -28.32 11.39
CA TYR A 254 1.97 -27.45 12.55
C TYR A 254 2.39 -28.10 13.88
N ASP A 255 2.68 -29.41 13.88
CA ASP A 255 3.14 -30.17 15.05
C ASP A 255 4.67 -30.33 15.11
N ILE A 256 5.43 -29.79 14.15
CA ILE A 256 6.89 -29.78 14.21
C ILE A 256 7.40 -28.76 15.24
N ASP A 257 8.61 -28.95 15.70
CA ASP A 257 9.28 -28.11 16.70
C ASP A 257 9.16 -26.61 16.42
N LEU A 258 9.41 -26.19 15.16
CA LEU A 258 9.31 -24.80 14.71
C LEU A 258 7.91 -24.19 14.93
N PHE A 259 6.87 -24.87 14.45
CA PHE A 259 5.51 -24.37 14.58
C PHE A 259 4.98 -24.46 16.01
N LYS A 260 5.30 -25.55 16.74
CA LYS A 260 4.93 -25.67 18.17
C LYS A 260 5.43 -24.49 18.99
N LYS A 261 6.68 -24.05 18.76
CA LYS A 261 7.23 -22.89 19.46
C LYS A 261 6.49 -21.61 19.09
N LEU A 262 6.27 -21.36 17.79
CA LEU A 262 5.56 -20.15 17.32
C LEU A 262 4.10 -20.12 17.82
N ILE A 263 3.39 -21.24 17.78
CA ILE A 263 2.02 -21.38 18.29
C ILE A 263 1.97 -21.09 19.78
N LYS A 264 2.89 -21.66 20.56
CA LYS A 264 2.99 -21.45 21.99
C LYS A 264 3.25 -19.97 22.31
N ASP A 265 4.22 -19.35 21.66
CA ASP A 265 4.57 -17.94 21.89
C ASP A 265 3.42 -17.01 21.48
N ALA A 266 2.72 -17.31 20.37
CA ALA A 266 1.54 -16.57 19.95
C ALA A 266 0.42 -16.69 21.00
N ALA A 267 0.18 -17.88 21.54
CA ALA A 267 -0.82 -18.13 22.58
C ALA A 267 -0.48 -17.36 23.88
N GLU A 268 0.79 -17.33 24.27
CA GLU A 268 1.25 -16.58 25.44
C GLU A 268 1.06 -15.07 25.26
N ILE A 269 1.41 -14.52 24.10
CA ILE A 269 1.25 -13.09 23.79
C ILE A 269 -0.22 -12.68 23.75
N ILE A 270 -1.09 -13.51 23.17
CA ILE A 270 -2.54 -13.27 23.05
C ILE A 270 -3.29 -13.61 24.35
N GLN A 271 -2.66 -14.38 25.24
CA GLN A 271 -3.24 -14.90 26.50
C GLN A 271 -4.39 -15.90 26.26
N THR A 272 -4.24 -16.80 25.32
CA THR A 272 -5.17 -17.93 25.08
C THR A 272 -4.56 -19.25 25.51
N ASN A 273 -5.40 -20.18 25.94
CA ASN A 273 -4.99 -21.54 26.34
C ASN A 273 -5.31 -22.62 25.28
N ASP A 274 -6.03 -22.25 24.22
CA ASP A 274 -6.41 -23.16 23.13
C ASP A 274 -5.29 -23.28 22.10
N LEU A 275 -4.29 -24.13 22.37
CA LEU A 275 -3.16 -24.38 21.48
C LEU A 275 -3.53 -25.11 20.18
N GLU A 276 -4.69 -25.76 20.12
CA GLU A 276 -5.18 -26.49 18.95
C GLU A 276 -5.94 -25.59 17.97
N SER A 277 -6.12 -24.32 18.32
CA SER A 277 -6.87 -23.37 17.52
C SER A 277 -6.26 -23.18 16.11
N LYS A 278 -7.13 -23.31 15.10
CA LYS A 278 -6.76 -22.99 13.69
C LYS A 278 -6.23 -21.56 13.55
N SER A 279 -6.73 -20.63 14.34
CA SER A 279 -6.29 -19.25 14.34
C SER A 279 -4.82 -19.10 14.76
N LEU A 280 -4.33 -19.89 15.70
CA LEU A 280 -2.91 -19.88 16.07
C LEU A 280 -2.02 -20.45 14.96
N ARG A 281 -2.50 -21.46 14.22
CA ARG A 281 -1.80 -22.00 13.05
C ARG A 281 -1.65 -20.93 11.94
N VAL A 282 -2.73 -20.19 11.68
CA VAL A 282 -2.70 -19.05 10.72
C VAL A 282 -1.69 -18.00 11.15
N ILE A 283 -1.70 -17.60 12.42
CA ILE A 283 -0.78 -16.57 12.95
C ILE A 283 0.67 -17.04 12.84
N ALA A 284 0.96 -18.31 13.21
CA ALA A 284 2.30 -18.88 13.16
C ALA A 284 2.83 -19.02 11.73
N ASP A 285 1.98 -19.33 10.75
CA ASP A 285 2.34 -19.34 9.34
C ASP A 285 2.61 -17.93 8.84
N HIS A 286 1.69 -17.00 9.12
CA HIS A 286 1.71 -15.66 8.56
C HIS A 286 2.85 -14.79 9.08
N ILE A 287 3.32 -15.00 10.32
CA ILE A 287 4.49 -14.26 10.81
C ILE A 287 5.74 -14.59 10.00
N ARG A 288 5.89 -15.85 9.52
CA ARG A 288 7.01 -16.24 8.68
C ARG A 288 7.00 -15.51 7.34
N SER A 289 5.88 -15.57 6.63
CA SER A 289 5.73 -14.88 5.33
C SER A 289 5.89 -13.37 5.45
N CYS A 290 5.21 -12.74 6.42
CA CYS A 290 5.25 -11.29 6.58
C CYS A 290 6.64 -10.77 6.95
N ALA A 291 7.31 -11.42 7.91
CA ALA A 291 8.61 -10.97 8.36
C ALA A 291 9.69 -11.07 7.28
N PHE A 292 9.73 -12.18 6.53
CA PHE A 292 10.70 -12.32 5.45
C PHE A 292 10.38 -11.45 4.24
N LEU A 293 9.10 -11.25 3.89
CA LEU A 293 8.73 -10.32 2.82
C LEU A 293 9.13 -8.88 3.14
N VAL A 294 8.90 -8.42 4.38
CA VAL A 294 9.34 -7.08 4.80
C VAL A 294 10.87 -6.99 4.81
N SER A 295 11.55 -8.01 5.33
CA SER A 295 13.02 -8.07 5.32
C SER A 295 13.61 -8.00 3.92
N ASP A 296 12.91 -8.56 2.92
CA ASP A 296 13.29 -8.53 1.50
C ASP A 296 12.77 -7.26 0.78
N GLY A 297 12.30 -6.24 1.51
CA GLY A 297 11.97 -4.91 1.00
C GLY A 297 10.52 -4.72 0.52
N VAL A 298 9.62 -5.68 0.79
CA VAL A 298 8.19 -5.50 0.48
C VAL A 298 7.54 -4.63 1.55
N VAL A 299 6.85 -3.58 1.11
CA VAL A 299 6.12 -2.65 1.99
C VAL A 299 4.62 -2.84 1.77
N PRO A 300 3.79 -2.89 2.84
CA PRO A 300 2.34 -2.99 2.71
C PRO A 300 1.77 -1.85 1.84
N SER A 301 1.01 -2.20 0.80
CA SER A 301 0.42 -1.23 -0.14
C SER A 301 -0.94 -1.70 -0.65
N ASN A 302 -1.56 -0.92 -1.56
CA ASN A 302 -2.86 -1.27 -2.14
C ASN A 302 -2.76 -2.10 -3.43
N GLU A 303 -1.55 -2.32 -3.95
CA GLU A 303 -1.32 -2.99 -5.22
C GLU A 303 -0.13 -3.95 -5.17
N GLY A 304 -0.10 -4.90 -6.08
CA GLY A 304 1.01 -5.81 -6.31
C GLY A 304 1.44 -6.59 -5.06
N ARG A 305 2.75 -6.75 -4.87
CA ARG A 305 3.35 -7.50 -3.74
C ARG A 305 2.97 -6.94 -2.38
N GLY A 306 2.92 -5.62 -2.25
CA GLY A 306 2.55 -4.96 -1.00
C GLY A 306 1.09 -5.19 -0.60
N TYR A 307 0.18 -5.35 -1.57
CA TYR A 307 -1.19 -5.73 -1.31
C TYR A 307 -1.30 -7.14 -0.72
N VAL A 308 -0.56 -8.09 -1.29
CA VAL A 308 -0.52 -9.47 -0.78
C VAL A 308 0.03 -9.50 0.65
N LEU A 309 1.13 -8.80 0.91
CA LEU A 309 1.69 -8.67 2.27
C LEU A 309 0.67 -8.08 3.26
N ARG A 310 0.02 -6.99 2.88
CA ARG A 310 -1.03 -6.36 3.70
C ARG A 310 -2.17 -7.32 4.01
N ARG A 311 -2.61 -8.08 3.02
CA ARG A 311 -3.66 -9.08 3.15
C ARG A 311 -3.31 -10.15 4.19
N ILE A 312 -2.08 -10.68 4.13
CA ILE A 312 -1.58 -11.69 5.08
C ILE A 312 -1.50 -11.11 6.50
N ILE A 313 -0.97 -9.89 6.68
CA ILE A 313 -0.91 -9.21 7.99
C ILE A 313 -2.32 -9.06 8.57
N ARG A 314 -3.26 -8.53 7.80
CA ARG A 314 -4.64 -8.30 8.28
C ARG A 314 -5.37 -9.57 8.62
N ARG A 315 -5.10 -10.66 7.87
CA ARG A 315 -5.65 -11.98 8.20
C ARG A 315 -5.12 -12.48 9.54
N ALA A 316 -3.82 -12.38 9.80
CA ALA A 316 -3.23 -12.75 11.10
C ALA A 316 -3.80 -11.91 12.25
N VAL A 317 -3.93 -10.59 12.06
CA VAL A 317 -4.49 -9.67 13.07
C VAL A 317 -5.95 -10.02 13.39
N ARG A 318 -6.78 -10.31 12.39
CA ARG A 318 -8.16 -10.77 12.59
C ARG A 318 -8.21 -12.06 13.42
N HIS A 319 -7.38 -13.05 13.07
CA HIS A 319 -7.33 -14.29 13.82
C HIS A 319 -6.90 -14.10 15.29
N GLY A 320 -5.98 -13.16 15.54
CA GLY A 320 -5.63 -12.78 16.92
C GLY A 320 -6.80 -12.12 17.65
N HIS A 321 -7.53 -11.25 16.98
CA HIS A 321 -8.74 -10.63 17.54
C HIS A 321 -9.82 -11.68 17.88
N MET A 322 -10.03 -12.68 17.03
CA MET A 322 -10.94 -13.80 17.31
C MET A 322 -10.52 -14.63 18.53
N LEU A 323 -9.23 -14.72 18.81
CA LEU A 323 -8.69 -15.36 20.01
C LEU A 323 -8.74 -14.48 21.26
N GLY A 324 -9.21 -13.23 21.13
CA GLY A 324 -9.37 -12.29 22.24
C GLY A 324 -8.18 -11.37 22.48
N ALA A 325 -7.27 -11.21 21.51
CA ALA A 325 -6.21 -10.20 21.59
C ALA A 325 -6.81 -8.80 21.80
N LYS A 326 -6.39 -8.12 22.88
CA LYS A 326 -6.88 -6.78 23.24
C LYS A 326 -6.00 -5.66 22.66
N ASP A 327 -4.71 -5.97 22.48
CA ASP A 327 -3.70 -5.04 22.02
C ASP A 327 -3.00 -5.58 20.78
N ILE A 328 -2.18 -4.73 20.15
CA ILE A 328 -1.30 -5.15 19.08
C ILE A 328 -0.33 -6.23 19.55
N PHE A 329 -0.20 -7.29 18.79
CA PHE A 329 0.53 -8.49 19.21
C PHE A 329 1.45 -9.05 18.12
N PHE A 330 1.07 -8.92 16.84
CA PHE A 330 1.66 -9.67 15.75
C PHE A 330 3.15 -9.37 15.56
N TYR A 331 3.55 -8.11 15.65
CA TYR A 331 4.96 -7.71 15.55
C TYR A 331 5.86 -8.31 16.62
N LYS A 332 5.31 -8.65 17.80
CA LYS A 332 6.06 -9.24 18.91
C LYS A 332 6.59 -10.64 18.59
N LEU A 333 5.94 -11.34 17.65
CA LEU A 333 6.32 -12.67 17.21
C LEU A 333 7.60 -12.70 16.35
N VAL A 334 8.08 -11.55 15.86
CA VAL A 334 9.33 -11.47 15.08
C VAL A 334 10.50 -12.03 15.87
N LYS A 335 10.58 -11.73 17.15
CA LYS A 335 11.61 -12.27 18.04
C LYS A 335 11.56 -13.79 18.13
N SER A 336 10.38 -14.37 18.36
CA SER A 336 10.18 -15.82 18.39
C SER A 336 10.53 -16.47 17.07
N LEU A 337 10.21 -15.81 15.94
CA LEU A 337 10.57 -16.31 14.62
C LEU A 337 12.09 -16.37 14.42
N ILE A 338 12.81 -15.33 14.83
CA ILE A 338 14.29 -15.31 14.77
C ILE A 338 14.88 -16.47 15.58
N GLU A 339 14.36 -16.74 16.77
CA GLU A 339 14.81 -17.85 17.62
C GLU A 339 14.65 -19.22 16.93
N VAL A 340 13.50 -19.49 16.31
CA VAL A 340 13.23 -20.80 15.69
C VAL A 340 13.89 -20.97 14.32
N MET A 341 14.11 -19.90 13.57
CA MET A 341 14.77 -19.95 12.26
C MET A 341 16.30 -20.07 12.37
N GLY A 342 16.87 -19.59 13.47
CA GLY A 342 18.32 -19.71 13.75
C GLY A 342 19.19 -19.12 12.64
N SER A 343 20.12 -19.92 12.12
CA SER A 343 21.07 -19.50 11.08
C SER A 343 20.40 -19.14 9.73
N ALA A 344 19.16 -19.55 9.51
CA ALA A 344 18.39 -19.17 8.31
C ALA A 344 17.76 -17.76 8.40
N ALA A 345 17.92 -17.07 9.54
CA ALA A 345 17.34 -15.74 9.79
C ALA A 345 18.34 -14.58 9.79
N VAL A 346 19.52 -14.72 9.19
CA VAL A 346 20.59 -13.70 9.27
C VAL A 346 20.11 -12.32 8.78
N GLU A 347 19.43 -12.26 7.64
CA GLU A 347 18.88 -11.00 7.11
C GLU A 347 17.76 -10.46 8.01
N LEU A 348 16.92 -11.34 8.54
CA LEU A 348 15.84 -10.95 9.44
C LEU A 348 16.36 -10.34 10.73
N VAL A 349 17.47 -10.87 11.28
CA VAL A 349 18.14 -10.28 12.46
C VAL A 349 18.62 -8.86 12.17
N LYS A 350 19.24 -8.63 11.00
CA LYS A 350 19.72 -7.29 10.60
C LYS A 350 18.56 -6.30 10.45
N ASN A 351 17.41 -6.77 9.96
CA ASN A 351 16.24 -5.95 9.65
C ASN A 351 15.14 -6.04 10.72
N GLN A 352 15.42 -6.64 11.89
CA GLN A 352 14.41 -6.92 12.92
C GLN A 352 13.56 -5.69 13.26
N LYS A 353 14.19 -4.56 13.55
CA LYS A 353 13.48 -3.33 13.93
C LYS A 353 12.58 -2.82 12.79
N LEU A 354 13.06 -2.83 11.56
CA LEU A 354 12.27 -2.43 10.39
C LEU A 354 11.03 -3.33 10.24
N VAL A 355 11.20 -4.64 10.42
CA VAL A 355 10.11 -5.62 10.33
C VAL A 355 9.08 -5.39 11.43
N GLU A 356 9.54 -5.28 12.69
CA GLU A 356 8.66 -5.02 13.84
C GLU A 356 7.88 -3.71 13.67
N ASP A 357 8.54 -2.62 13.28
CA ASP A 357 7.90 -1.31 13.08
C ASP A 357 6.88 -1.35 11.92
N THR A 358 7.21 -2.02 10.82
CA THR A 358 6.30 -2.16 9.67
C THR A 358 5.04 -2.95 10.04
N LEU A 359 5.20 -4.11 10.70
CA LEU A 359 4.08 -4.93 11.13
C LEU A 359 3.22 -4.21 12.14
N LYS A 360 3.84 -3.54 13.13
CA LYS A 360 3.17 -2.76 14.16
C LYS A 360 2.29 -1.66 13.57
N ILE A 361 2.80 -0.89 12.63
CA ILE A 361 2.07 0.22 11.98
C ILE A 361 0.85 -0.31 11.22
N GLU A 362 1.02 -1.37 10.41
CA GLU A 362 -0.09 -1.93 9.63
C GLU A 362 -1.16 -2.55 10.55
N GLU A 363 -0.76 -3.19 11.64
CA GLU A 363 -1.64 -3.73 12.68
C GLU A 363 -2.43 -2.62 13.37
N GLU A 364 -1.76 -1.54 13.83
CA GLU A 364 -2.41 -0.37 14.45
C GLU A 364 -3.41 0.31 13.52
N GLN A 365 -3.04 0.45 12.24
CA GLN A 365 -3.94 1.04 11.24
C GLN A 365 -5.18 0.18 10.99
N PHE A 366 -5.00 -1.13 10.90
CA PHE A 366 -6.10 -2.04 10.66
C PHE A 366 -7.05 -2.15 11.85
N LEU A 367 -6.54 -2.20 13.08
CA LEU A 367 -7.36 -2.27 14.29
C LEU A 367 -8.32 -1.08 14.42
N LYS A 368 -7.94 0.13 13.97
CA LYS A 368 -8.82 1.31 13.98
C LYS A 368 -10.10 1.12 13.16
N THR A 369 -10.08 0.26 12.15
CA THR A 369 -11.20 0.02 11.23
C THR A 369 -11.82 -1.37 11.41
N LEU A 370 -11.10 -2.31 12.03
CA LEU A 370 -11.49 -3.72 12.16
C LEU A 370 -12.85 -3.88 12.85
N GLU A 371 -13.04 -3.30 14.04
CA GLU A 371 -14.28 -3.44 14.80
C GLU A 371 -15.48 -2.88 14.03
N ARG A 372 -15.32 -1.71 13.40
CA ARG A 372 -16.39 -1.09 12.61
C ARG A 372 -16.71 -1.91 11.37
N GLY A 373 -15.68 -2.44 10.70
CA GLY A 373 -15.84 -3.30 9.54
C GLY A 373 -16.57 -4.60 9.87
N LEU A 374 -16.20 -5.26 10.98
CA LEU A 374 -16.88 -6.46 11.46
C LEU A 374 -18.33 -6.19 11.82
N LEU A 375 -18.62 -5.10 12.55
CA LEU A 375 -19.98 -4.69 12.88
C LEU A 375 -20.83 -4.42 11.63
N MET A 376 -20.28 -3.75 10.64
CA MET A 376 -20.96 -3.52 9.37
C MET A 376 -21.25 -4.85 8.64
N LEU A 377 -20.22 -5.71 8.56
CA LEU A 377 -20.37 -7.02 7.91
C LEU A 377 -21.45 -7.86 8.61
N ASP A 378 -21.45 -7.93 9.93
CA ASP A 378 -22.47 -8.65 10.70
C ASP A 378 -23.89 -8.10 10.48
N GLN A 379 -24.04 -6.79 10.41
CA GLN A 379 -25.32 -6.14 10.11
C GLN A 379 -25.81 -6.48 8.69
N GLU A 380 -24.94 -6.47 7.70
CA GLU A 380 -25.30 -6.82 6.32
C GLU A 380 -25.57 -8.32 6.18
N LEU A 381 -24.76 -9.18 6.83
CA LEU A 381 -25.00 -10.64 6.84
C LEU A 381 -26.35 -10.99 7.52
N GLY A 382 -26.77 -10.21 8.53
CA GLY A 382 -28.10 -10.37 9.15
C GLY A 382 -29.30 -10.01 8.26
N LYS A 383 -29.07 -9.30 7.14
CA LYS A 383 -30.13 -8.90 6.19
C LYS A 383 -30.23 -9.85 4.99
N ILE A 384 -29.26 -10.73 4.79
CA ILE A 384 -29.14 -11.60 3.60
C ILE A 384 -30.14 -12.75 3.72
N SER A 385 -30.99 -12.92 2.69
CA SER A 385 -31.90 -14.07 2.54
C SER A 385 -31.35 -15.17 1.62
N ASP A 386 -30.43 -14.82 0.71
CA ASP A 386 -30.04 -15.68 -0.42
C ASP A 386 -28.65 -16.31 -0.28
N SER A 387 -28.07 -16.27 0.91
CA SER A 387 -26.72 -16.78 1.22
C SER A 387 -25.58 -16.23 0.34
N VAL A 388 -25.79 -15.03 -0.25
CA VAL A 388 -24.80 -14.32 -1.07
C VAL A 388 -24.64 -12.89 -0.56
N LEU A 389 -23.43 -12.48 -0.20
CA LEU A 389 -23.09 -11.10 0.15
C LEU A 389 -22.98 -10.26 -1.12
N PRO A 390 -23.73 -9.14 -1.26
CA PRO A 390 -23.63 -8.26 -2.42
C PRO A 390 -22.23 -7.71 -2.64
N GLY A 391 -21.82 -7.61 -3.92
CA GLY A 391 -20.48 -7.17 -4.31
C GLY A 391 -20.16 -5.71 -3.94
N ASP A 392 -21.16 -4.82 -3.94
CA ASP A 392 -21.03 -3.43 -3.50
C ASP A 392 -20.79 -3.30 -1.99
N VAL A 393 -21.35 -4.19 -1.18
CA VAL A 393 -21.10 -4.28 0.27
C VAL A 393 -19.64 -4.75 0.50
N ALA A 394 -19.22 -5.79 -0.21
CA ALA A 394 -17.84 -6.27 -0.16
C ALA A 394 -16.83 -5.19 -0.61
N PHE A 395 -17.17 -4.43 -1.66
CA PHE A 395 -16.39 -3.29 -2.13
C PHE A 395 -16.31 -2.17 -1.08
N LYS A 396 -17.41 -1.84 -0.41
CA LYS A 396 -17.41 -0.83 0.67
C LYS A 396 -16.54 -1.26 1.86
N LEU A 397 -16.55 -2.54 2.22
CA LEU A 397 -15.65 -3.10 3.23
C LEU A 397 -14.18 -2.95 2.81
N TYR A 398 -13.87 -3.22 1.55
CA TYR A 398 -12.54 -3.07 0.99
C TYR A 398 -12.09 -1.60 0.96
N ASP A 399 -12.88 -0.71 0.35
CA ASP A 399 -12.51 0.67 0.08
C ASP A 399 -12.49 1.56 1.34
N THR A 400 -13.50 1.40 2.20
CA THR A 400 -13.68 2.27 3.38
C THR A 400 -13.06 1.72 4.64
N TYR A 401 -13.17 0.41 4.86
CA TYR A 401 -12.72 -0.24 6.11
C TYR A 401 -11.39 -1.00 5.95
N GLY A 402 -10.90 -1.08 4.72
CA GLY A 402 -9.64 -1.77 4.43
C GLY A 402 -9.71 -3.28 4.65
N PHE A 403 -10.89 -3.89 4.49
CA PHE A 403 -11.08 -5.34 4.50
C PHE A 403 -10.77 -5.89 3.11
N PRO A 404 -9.69 -6.66 2.93
CA PRO A 404 -9.48 -7.38 1.69
C PRO A 404 -10.65 -8.32 1.39
N LEU A 405 -10.92 -8.57 0.10
CA LEU A 405 -12.06 -9.40 -0.32
C LEU A 405 -12.02 -10.82 0.28
N ASP A 406 -10.82 -11.43 0.32
CA ASP A 406 -10.61 -12.75 0.89
C ASP A 406 -10.83 -12.78 2.41
N LEU A 407 -10.53 -11.69 3.12
CA LEU A 407 -10.85 -11.59 4.55
C LEU A 407 -12.36 -11.55 4.77
N THR A 408 -13.09 -10.83 3.91
CA THR A 408 -14.56 -10.84 3.89
C THR A 408 -15.09 -12.23 3.55
N ALA A 409 -14.45 -12.92 2.58
CA ALA A 409 -14.78 -14.28 2.19
C ALA A 409 -14.58 -15.29 3.33
N ASP A 410 -13.49 -15.16 4.10
CA ASP A 410 -13.26 -16.01 5.28
C ASP A 410 -14.39 -15.89 6.31
N VAL A 411 -14.83 -14.64 6.59
CA VAL A 411 -15.97 -14.41 7.52
C VAL A 411 -17.27 -14.98 6.96
N CYS A 412 -17.52 -14.80 5.68
CA CYS A 412 -18.70 -15.33 5.00
C CYS A 412 -18.72 -16.86 4.99
N ARG A 413 -17.57 -17.50 4.73
CA ARG A 413 -17.41 -18.97 4.73
C ARG A 413 -17.73 -19.59 6.10
N GLU A 414 -17.32 -18.95 7.20
CA GLU A 414 -17.67 -19.37 8.55
C GLU A 414 -19.20 -19.44 8.80
N LYS A 415 -19.96 -18.65 8.03
CA LYS A 415 -21.44 -18.58 8.10
C LYS A 415 -22.14 -19.27 6.92
N ASN A 416 -21.41 -20.00 6.07
CA ASN A 416 -21.89 -20.64 4.84
C ASN A 416 -22.51 -19.63 3.83
N ILE A 417 -21.91 -18.45 3.71
CA ILE A 417 -22.31 -17.38 2.78
C ILE A 417 -21.21 -17.24 1.71
N THR A 418 -21.61 -17.03 0.46
CA THR A 418 -20.72 -16.70 -0.66
C THR A 418 -20.71 -15.19 -0.95
N ILE A 419 -19.81 -14.73 -1.80
CA ILE A 419 -19.72 -13.30 -2.20
C ILE A 419 -20.01 -13.17 -3.68
N ASP A 420 -20.71 -12.09 -4.08
CA ASP A 420 -20.84 -11.65 -5.47
C ASP A 420 -19.52 -10.99 -5.93
N GLU A 421 -18.56 -11.83 -6.35
CA GLU A 421 -17.25 -11.36 -6.81
C GLU A 421 -17.35 -10.54 -8.11
N ASP A 422 -18.29 -10.85 -9.00
CA ASP A 422 -18.52 -10.08 -10.23
C ASP A 422 -18.98 -8.66 -9.91
N GLY A 423 -19.88 -8.49 -8.94
CA GLY A 423 -20.31 -7.20 -8.44
C GLY A 423 -19.18 -6.41 -7.81
N PHE A 424 -18.33 -7.06 -7.00
CA PHE A 424 -17.14 -6.46 -6.43
C PHE A 424 -16.19 -5.95 -7.52
N ASN A 425 -15.90 -6.78 -8.52
CA ASN A 425 -14.98 -6.45 -9.61
C ASN A 425 -15.50 -5.27 -10.46
N ARG A 426 -16.82 -5.20 -10.72
CA ARG A 426 -17.45 -4.04 -11.38
C ARG A 426 -17.20 -2.73 -10.60
N CYS A 427 -17.40 -2.74 -9.28
CA CYS A 427 -17.12 -1.57 -8.44
C CYS A 427 -15.64 -1.17 -8.46
N MET A 428 -14.73 -2.15 -8.45
CA MET A 428 -13.28 -1.91 -8.57
C MET A 428 -12.90 -1.28 -9.91
N GLU A 429 -13.51 -1.73 -11.01
CA GLU A 429 -13.24 -1.15 -12.34
C GLU A 429 -13.76 0.28 -12.43
N GLU A 430 -14.92 0.58 -11.88
CA GLU A 430 -15.45 1.94 -11.81
C GLU A 430 -14.57 2.88 -10.98
N GLN A 431 -14.03 2.40 -9.88
CA GLN A 431 -13.06 3.16 -9.07
C GLN A 431 -11.78 3.46 -9.88
N ARG A 432 -11.21 2.44 -10.54
CA ARG A 432 -10.03 2.60 -11.41
C ARG A 432 -10.30 3.57 -12.55
N LYS A 433 -11.48 3.51 -13.16
CA LYS A 433 -11.88 4.43 -14.23
C LYS A 433 -11.95 5.87 -13.73
N ARG A 434 -12.60 6.11 -12.58
CA ARG A 434 -12.66 7.44 -11.94
C ARG A 434 -11.26 7.96 -11.58
N ALA A 435 -10.39 7.11 -11.08
CA ALA A 435 -9.00 7.48 -10.78
C ALA A 435 -8.21 7.86 -12.05
N ARG A 436 -8.40 7.14 -13.17
CA ARG A 436 -7.81 7.49 -14.47
C ARG A 436 -8.38 8.79 -15.04
N GLU A 437 -9.68 9.01 -14.98
CA GLU A 437 -10.35 10.22 -15.46
C GLU A 437 -9.92 11.47 -14.69
N SER A 438 -9.59 11.35 -13.42
CA SER A 438 -9.06 12.44 -12.62
C SER A 438 -7.57 12.74 -12.88
N SER A 439 -6.83 11.85 -13.53
CA SER A 439 -5.40 11.97 -13.79
C SER A 439 -5.02 12.27 -15.24
N SER A 440 -5.97 12.30 -16.19
CA SER A 440 -5.66 12.46 -17.61
C SER A 440 -6.22 13.76 -18.21
N PHE A 441 -5.36 14.73 -18.37
CA PHE A 441 -5.48 15.80 -19.36
C PHE A 441 -4.33 15.72 -20.38
N SER A 442 -4.18 14.57 -21.02
CA SER A 442 -3.41 14.43 -22.26
C SER A 442 -4.00 13.31 -23.10
N VAL A 443 -4.36 13.63 -24.33
CA VAL A 443 -4.74 12.62 -25.30
C VAL A 443 -3.48 11.80 -25.61
N ASP A 444 -3.44 10.57 -25.17
CA ASP A 444 -2.32 9.64 -25.40
C ASP A 444 -2.35 9.17 -26.87
N TYR A 445 -1.53 9.77 -27.71
CA TYR A 445 -1.30 9.35 -29.09
C TYR A 445 -0.23 8.25 -29.23
N SER A 446 0.34 7.74 -28.14
CA SER A 446 1.45 6.76 -28.16
C SER A 446 1.10 5.45 -28.86
N ASN A 447 -0.18 5.06 -28.88
CA ASN A 447 -0.65 3.84 -29.54
C ASN A 447 -1.03 4.04 -31.03
N VAL A 448 -1.09 5.26 -31.54
CA VAL A 448 -1.57 5.59 -32.88
C VAL A 448 -0.38 5.82 -33.85
N ILE A 449 0.75 6.31 -33.36
CA ILE A 449 1.90 6.65 -34.16
C ILE A 449 2.94 5.52 -34.07
N LYS A 450 2.95 4.64 -35.08
CA LYS A 450 4.03 3.66 -35.27
C LYS A 450 5.03 4.23 -36.24
N LEU A 451 6.26 4.44 -35.78
CA LEU A 451 7.40 4.88 -36.57
C LEU A 451 8.46 3.80 -36.58
N ASP A 452 8.85 3.35 -37.75
CA ASP A 452 9.99 2.43 -37.94
C ASP A 452 11.34 3.19 -37.96
N ASP A 453 11.29 4.52 -38.09
CA ASP A 453 12.45 5.41 -38.14
C ASP A 453 13.00 5.68 -36.72
N GLN A 454 14.31 5.90 -36.64
CA GLN A 454 15.01 6.22 -35.39
C GLN A 454 15.50 7.67 -35.42
N THR A 455 15.28 8.44 -34.33
CA THR A 455 15.86 9.77 -34.15
C THR A 455 17.17 9.68 -33.37
N GLU A 456 18.25 10.25 -33.88
CA GLU A 456 19.51 10.41 -33.16
C GLU A 456 19.38 11.56 -32.14
N PHE A 457 19.55 11.25 -30.83
CA PHE A 457 19.50 12.26 -29.78
C PHE A 457 20.89 12.90 -29.58
N LEU A 458 21.00 14.19 -29.83
CA LEU A 458 22.24 14.97 -29.67
C LEU A 458 22.27 15.82 -28.40
N GLY A 459 21.15 15.86 -27.63
CA GLY A 459 20.90 16.83 -26.55
C GLY A 459 21.71 16.62 -25.29
N TYR A 460 22.60 15.63 -25.22
CA TYR A 460 23.59 15.54 -24.13
C TYR A 460 24.77 16.52 -24.34
N GLN A 461 25.09 16.85 -25.58
CA GLN A 461 26.27 17.65 -25.95
C GLN A 461 25.90 18.94 -26.68
N ALA A 462 24.74 18.99 -27.34
CA ALA A 462 24.30 20.11 -28.14
C ALA A 462 22.96 20.68 -27.71
N THR A 463 22.82 21.97 -27.73
CA THR A 463 21.57 22.72 -27.50
C THR A 463 20.89 23.15 -28.81
N GLU A 464 21.62 23.03 -29.91
CA GLU A 464 21.15 23.34 -31.25
C GLU A 464 21.76 22.33 -32.25
N ALA A 465 20.95 21.87 -33.21
CA ALA A 465 21.41 20.98 -34.27
C ALA A 465 20.60 21.16 -35.57
N SER A 466 21.20 20.88 -36.71
CA SER A 466 20.47 20.79 -37.97
C SER A 466 19.90 19.37 -38.11
N GLY A 467 18.59 19.26 -38.34
CA GLY A 467 17.89 18.01 -38.55
C GLY A 467 17.00 18.01 -39.78
N LYS A 468 16.82 16.84 -40.40
CA LYS A 468 15.92 16.67 -41.54
C LYS A 468 14.57 16.18 -41.06
N VAL A 469 13.49 16.77 -41.54
CA VAL A 469 12.12 16.32 -41.24
C VAL A 469 11.87 14.99 -41.93
N ILE A 470 11.66 13.92 -41.14
CA ILE A 470 11.39 12.57 -41.66
C ILE A 470 9.90 12.23 -41.65
N ALA A 471 9.12 12.84 -40.75
CA ALA A 471 7.69 12.67 -40.72
C ALA A 471 6.97 13.85 -40.05
N ILE A 472 5.72 14.10 -40.45
CA ILE A 472 4.84 15.08 -39.86
C ILE A 472 3.48 14.40 -39.60
N PHE A 473 2.93 14.58 -38.41
CA PHE A 473 1.60 14.04 -38.05
C PHE A 473 0.68 15.17 -37.62
N GLN A 474 -0.54 15.14 -38.14
CA GLN A 474 -1.61 16.06 -37.78
C GLN A 474 -2.86 15.24 -37.47
N ASN A 475 -3.45 15.45 -36.29
CA ASN A 475 -4.61 14.68 -35.80
C ASN A 475 -4.43 13.14 -35.89
N GLY A 476 -3.23 12.65 -35.63
CA GLY A 476 -2.87 11.22 -35.68
C GLY A 476 -2.63 10.66 -37.08
N GLN A 477 -2.71 11.47 -38.15
CA GLN A 477 -2.46 11.06 -39.53
C GLN A 477 -1.14 11.65 -40.06
N LYS A 478 -0.39 10.84 -40.81
CA LYS A 478 0.84 11.28 -41.46
C LYS A 478 0.50 12.20 -42.63
N VAL A 479 1.10 13.43 -42.65
CA VAL A 479 0.89 14.43 -43.68
C VAL A 479 2.23 14.80 -44.34
N GLN A 480 2.20 15.38 -45.57
CA GLN A 480 3.41 15.79 -46.30
C GLN A 480 3.86 17.21 -45.96
N SER A 481 2.94 18.07 -45.53
CA SER A 481 3.24 19.46 -45.21
C SER A 481 2.20 20.04 -44.24
N ILE A 482 2.62 21.10 -43.55
CA ILE A 482 1.76 21.92 -42.67
C ILE A 482 2.06 23.40 -42.92
N ASP A 483 1.04 24.26 -42.73
CA ASP A 483 1.09 25.68 -42.97
C ASP A 483 0.94 26.53 -41.68
N SER A 484 1.15 27.84 -41.81
CA SER A 484 1.08 28.79 -40.69
C SER A 484 -0.23 28.66 -39.87
N GLY A 485 -0.10 28.55 -38.55
CA GLY A 485 -1.21 28.41 -37.60
C GLY A 485 -1.58 26.97 -37.29
N GLU A 486 -1.11 25.99 -38.06
CA GLU A 486 -1.42 24.58 -37.84
C GLU A 486 -0.59 23.97 -36.71
N GLN A 487 -1.20 23.04 -35.97
CA GLN A 487 -0.56 22.23 -34.95
C GLN A 487 -0.19 20.86 -35.53
N ALA A 488 0.99 20.36 -35.17
CA ALA A 488 1.47 19.07 -35.64
C ALA A 488 2.51 18.46 -34.69
N ILE A 489 2.85 17.21 -34.97
CA ILE A 489 4.01 16.51 -34.38
C ILE A 489 5.03 16.35 -35.52
N VAL A 490 6.19 16.96 -35.36
CA VAL A 490 7.29 16.91 -36.33
C VAL A 490 8.37 15.96 -35.84
N VAL A 491 8.79 15.03 -36.66
CA VAL A 491 9.85 14.05 -36.34
C VAL A 491 11.08 14.35 -37.21
N LEU A 492 12.23 14.43 -36.54
CA LEU A 492 13.53 14.70 -37.19
C LEU A 492 14.40 13.44 -37.16
N ASP A 493 15.34 13.34 -38.16
CA ASP A 493 16.37 12.29 -38.15
C ASP A 493 17.35 12.42 -36.98
N LYS A 494 17.61 13.63 -36.53
CA LYS A 494 18.43 13.95 -35.37
C LYS A 494 17.95 15.23 -34.68
N THR A 495 18.10 15.31 -33.36
CA THR A 495 17.58 16.44 -32.59
C THR A 495 18.31 16.64 -31.26
N PRO A 496 18.46 17.91 -30.76
CA PRO A 496 18.90 18.16 -29.40
C PRO A 496 17.78 18.09 -28.38
N PHE A 497 16.50 17.95 -28.80
CA PHE A 497 15.35 17.91 -27.91
C PHE A 497 15.26 16.56 -27.19
N TYR A 498 15.20 16.61 -25.86
CA TYR A 498 14.92 15.44 -25.05
C TYR A 498 13.43 15.09 -25.13
N GLY A 499 13.11 13.89 -25.54
CA GLY A 499 11.73 13.39 -25.49
C GLY A 499 11.39 12.88 -24.10
N GLU A 500 10.19 13.22 -23.60
CA GLU A 500 9.72 12.81 -22.27
C GLU A 500 10.01 11.33 -21.97
N SER A 501 10.72 11.08 -20.88
CA SER A 501 11.13 9.72 -20.48
C SER A 501 11.65 9.73 -19.05
N GLY A 502 11.47 8.63 -18.31
CA GLY A 502 12.05 8.45 -16.98
C GLY A 502 11.60 9.51 -15.95
N GLY A 503 10.42 10.11 -16.14
CA GLY A 503 9.89 11.17 -15.27
C GLY A 503 10.40 12.58 -15.62
N GLN A 504 11.38 12.75 -16.51
CA GLN A 504 11.77 14.06 -17.02
C GLN A 504 10.85 14.46 -18.17
N VAL A 505 10.27 15.66 -18.12
CA VAL A 505 9.44 16.23 -19.19
C VAL A 505 10.26 16.50 -20.46
N GLY A 506 9.57 16.56 -21.60
CA GLY A 506 10.15 16.90 -22.88
C GLY A 506 10.61 18.36 -22.99
N ASP A 507 11.57 18.61 -23.85
CA ASP A 507 12.07 19.97 -24.12
C ASP A 507 11.11 20.80 -24.94
N LYS A 508 11.24 22.09 -24.78
CA LYS A 508 10.58 23.15 -25.54
C LYS A 508 11.62 23.95 -26.35
N GLY A 509 11.18 24.61 -27.38
CA GLY A 509 12.09 25.43 -28.20
C GLY A 509 11.52 25.76 -29.57
N LEU A 510 12.40 25.85 -30.56
CA LEU A 510 12.05 26.28 -31.91
C LEU A 510 12.69 25.35 -32.96
N LEU A 511 11.93 25.06 -34.04
CA LEU A 511 12.48 24.58 -35.29
C LEU A 511 12.42 25.75 -36.33
N THR A 512 13.54 26.13 -36.89
CA THR A 512 13.64 27.31 -37.77
C THR A 512 14.32 26.97 -39.11
N ALA A 513 13.90 27.69 -40.14
CA ALA A 513 14.59 27.75 -41.44
C ALA A 513 14.38 29.16 -42.02
N ALA A 514 14.87 29.47 -43.20
CA ALA A 514 14.89 30.84 -43.77
C ALA A 514 13.57 31.63 -43.69
N ASN A 515 12.41 30.95 -43.87
CA ASN A 515 11.07 31.56 -43.76
C ASN A 515 10.13 30.74 -42.87
N LEU A 516 10.69 29.88 -42.00
CA LEU A 516 9.95 28.98 -41.16
C LEU A 516 10.25 29.23 -39.68
N GLU A 517 9.21 29.26 -38.88
CA GLU A 517 9.28 29.18 -37.46
C GLU A 517 8.18 28.21 -36.92
N PHE A 518 8.61 27.09 -36.36
CA PHE A 518 7.72 26.14 -35.66
C PHE A 518 8.07 26.16 -34.18
N LYS A 519 7.09 26.55 -33.36
CA LYS A 519 7.25 26.60 -31.89
C LYS A 519 6.94 25.26 -31.28
N VAL A 520 7.95 24.61 -30.73
CA VAL A 520 7.84 23.34 -29.98
C VAL A 520 7.40 23.65 -28.55
N THR A 521 6.26 23.10 -28.16
CA THR A 521 5.68 23.25 -26.81
C THR A 521 5.91 22.04 -25.92
N ASP A 522 6.23 20.88 -26.52
CA ASP A 522 6.55 19.63 -25.83
C ASP A 522 7.29 18.69 -26.80
N SER A 523 8.01 17.72 -26.23
CA SER A 523 8.74 16.69 -26.98
C SER A 523 8.51 15.31 -26.33
N GLN A 524 8.01 14.36 -27.10
CA GLN A 524 7.65 13.03 -26.61
C GLN A 524 8.34 11.91 -27.39
N LYS A 525 8.59 10.78 -26.72
CA LYS A 525 9.12 9.57 -27.35
C LYS A 525 8.01 8.73 -27.97
N TYR A 526 8.21 8.33 -29.23
CA TYR A 526 7.38 7.38 -29.97
C TYR A 526 8.27 6.23 -30.44
N GLY A 527 8.39 5.19 -29.62
CA GLY A 527 9.35 4.12 -29.84
C GLY A 527 10.80 4.63 -29.77
N LYS A 528 11.54 4.52 -30.89
CA LYS A 528 12.92 5.04 -31.02
C LYS A 528 12.98 6.45 -31.61
N SER A 529 11.84 7.06 -31.92
CA SER A 529 11.78 8.42 -32.50
C SER A 529 11.36 9.45 -31.44
N ILE A 530 11.75 10.72 -31.66
CA ILE A 530 11.35 11.87 -30.86
C ILE A 530 10.44 12.75 -31.69
N GLY A 531 9.20 12.97 -31.23
CA GLY A 531 8.23 13.86 -31.85
C GLY A 531 8.20 15.23 -31.17
N HIS A 532 8.35 16.28 -31.95
CA HIS A 532 8.28 17.68 -31.52
C HIS A 532 6.84 18.17 -31.70
N ILE A 533 6.14 18.35 -30.60
CA ILE A 533 4.74 18.79 -30.57
C ILE A 533 4.71 20.32 -30.55
N GLY A 534 4.01 20.91 -31.50
CA GLY A 534 3.98 22.37 -31.59
C GLY A 534 3.11 22.90 -32.70
N LYS A 535 3.34 24.15 -33.08
CA LYS A 535 2.60 24.81 -34.14
C LYS A 535 3.53 25.69 -35.04
N ILE A 536 3.17 25.82 -36.29
CA ILE A 536 3.78 26.77 -37.20
C ILE A 536 3.38 28.20 -36.79
N VAL A 537 4.33 29.00 -36.42
CA VAL A 537 4.17 30.45 -36.18
C VAL A 537 4.26 31.25 -37.48
N LYS A 538 5.19 30.82 -38.36
CA LYS A 538 5.43 31.49 -39.63
C LYS A 538 5.89 30.49 -40.69
N GLY A 539 5.42 30.66 -41.93
CA GLY A 539 5.84 29.84 -43.06
C GLY A 539 5.13 28.51 -43.20
N SER A 540 5.74 27.57 -43.85
CA SER A 540 5.26 26.18 -44.02
C SER A 540 6.42 25.20 -43.89
N LEU A 541 6.09 23.96 -43.47
CA LEU A 541 7.06 22.90 -43.24
C LEU A 541 6.65 21.65 -44.03
N LYS A 542 7.62 21.00 -44.68
CA LYS A 542 7.39 19.78 -45.47
C LYS A 542 8.31 18.65 -45.03
N VAL A 543 7.87 17.43 -45.26
CA VAL A 543 8.74 16.24 -45.12
C VAL A 543 9.92 16.38 -46.06
N GLY A 544 11.13 16.18 -45.56
CA GLY A 544 12.38 16.34 -46.29
C GLY A 544 13.09 17.67 -46.07
N ASP A 545 12.41 18.68 -45.50
CA ASP A 545 13.04 19.98 -45.18
C ASP A 545 14.14 19.82 -44.12
N ILE A 546 15.16 20.68 -44.24
CA ILE A 546 16.22 20.78 -43.24
C ILE A 546 15.91 21.97 -42.34
N VAL A 547 15.84 21.74 -41.05
CA VAL A 547 15.57 22.77 -40.07
C VAL A 547 16.67 22.82 -39.00
N THR A 548 16.85 23.99 -38.42
CA THR A 548 17.64 24.16 -37.20
C THR A 548 16.73 23.96 -36.01
N ALA A 549 17.02 22.93 -35.22
CA ALA A 549 16.31 22.60 -34.00
C ALA A 549 17.10 23.17 -32.81
N ALA A 550 16.52 24.15 -32.11
CA ALA A 550 17.12 24.82 -30.95
C ALA A 550 16.21 24.70 -29.73
N ILE A 551 16.73 24.16 -28.64
CA ILE A 551 16.02 24.05 -27.37
C ILE A 551 16.00 25.39 -26.61
N ASP A 552 15.02 25.58 -25.75
CA ASP A 552 15.03 26.64 -24.73
C ASP A 552 16.02 26.26 -23.62
N ILE A 553 17.18 26.88 -23.65
CA ILE A 553 18.31 26.59 -22.75
C ILE A 553 17.94 26.89 -21.29
N GLU A 554 17.21 27.99 -21.05
CA GLU A 554 16.84 28.35 -19.66
C GLU A 554 15.91 27.30 -19.06
N ILE A 555 14.93 26.82 -19.82
CA ILE A 555 14.01 25.77 -19.40
C ILE A 555 14.79 24.47 -19.17
N ARG A 556 15.65 24.06 -20.11
CA ARG A 556 16.48 22.84 -19.99
C ARG A 556 17.38 22.91 -18.75
N ASP A 557 18.00 24.03 -18.45
CA ASP A 557 18.89 24.17 -17.30
C ASP A 557 18.15 24.06 -15.98
N ARG A 558 16.93 24.59 -15.90
CA ARG A 558 16.05 24.38 -14.73
C ARG A 558 15.70 22.90 -14.56
N ILE A 559 15.35 22.21 -15.64
CA ILE A 559 15.07 20.76 -15.63
C ILE A 559 16.29 19.97 -15.20
N ARG A 560 17.50 20.26 -15.74
CA ARG A 560 18.77 19.60 -15.37
C ARG A 560 19.06 19.72 -13.87
N ARG A 561 18.83 20.91 -13.28
CA ARG A 561 19.00 21.18 -11.83
C ARG A 561 18.05 20.32 -11.02
N ASN A 562 16.77 20.33 -11.34
CA ASN A 562 15.75 19.54 -10.65
C ASN A 562 16.02 18.03 -10.80
N HIS A 563 16.45 17.57 -11.98
CA HIS A 563 16.72 16.15 -12.20
C HIS A 563 17.94 15.69 -11.39
N SER A 564 19.03 16.44 -11.41
CA SER A 564 20.23 16.13 -10.64
C SER A 564 19.94 16.16 -9.12
N ALA A 565 19.12 17.12 -8.67
CA ALA A 565 18.69 17.18 -7.27
C ALA A 565 17.82 15.98 -6.86
N THR A 566 17.05 15.39 -7.79
CA THR A 566 16.24 14.19 -7.52
C THR A 566 17.11 13.01 -7.10
N HIS A 567 18.26 12.79 -7.75
CA HIS A 567 19.21 11.75 -7.40
C HIS A 567 19.85 11.99 -6.03
N LEU A 568 20.25 13.22 -5.74
CA LEU A 568 20.76 13.57 -4.40
C LEU A 568 19.68 13.39 -3.34
N LEU A 569 18.43 13.73 -3.62
CA LEU A 569 17.30 13.52 -2.72
C LEU A 569 17.07 12.03 -2.44
N GLN A 570 17.08 11.17 -3.47
CA GLN A 570 16.93 9.74 -3.32
C GLN A 570 18.00 9.15 -2.40
N ALA A 571 19.28 9.49 -2.63
CA ALA A 571 20.37 9.03 -1.80
C ALA A 571 20.27 9.55 -0.34
N ALA A 572 19.86 10.81 -0.14
CA ALA A 572 19.65 11.37 1.18
C ALA A 572 18.49 10.68 1.93
N LEU A 573 17.38 10.41 1.24
CA LEU A 573 16.25 9.68 1.80
C LEU A 573 16.66 8.27 2.25
N GLN A 574 17.43 7.55 1.45
CA GLN A 574 17.92 6.22 1.83
C GLN A 574 18.86 6.27 3.02
N GLN A 575 19.74 7.25 3.08
CA GLN A 575 20.67 7.39 4.18
C GLN A 575 19.98 7.71 5.51
N ILE A 576 18.91 8.54 5.49
CA ILE A 576 18.23 8.99 6.71
C ILE A 576 17.08 8.05 7.09
N LEU A 577 16.31 7.58 6.12
CA LEU A 577 15.12 6.76 6.38
C LEU A 577 15.39 5.26 6.28
N GLY A 578 16.44 4.85 5.54
CA GLY A 578 16.84 3.47 5.37
C GLY A 578 16.69 2.92 3.95
N ASN A 579 17.30 1.76 3.70
CA ASN A 579 17.41 1.13 2.38
C ASN A 579 16.08 0.66 1.76
N HIS A 580 14.97 0.66 2.52
CA HIS A 580 13.63 0.36 2.03
C HIS A 580 13.03 1.48 1.17
N VAL A 581 13.67 2.63 1.13
CA VAL A 581 13.26 3.76 0.28
C VAL A 581 13.60 3.44 -1.17
N HIS A 582 12.57 3.19 -1.98
CA HIS A 582 12.68 2.98 -3.43
C HIS A 582 11.73 3.91 -4.15
N GLN A 583 12.16 4.41 -5.30
CA GLN A 583 11.32 5.22 -6.17
C GLN A 583 10.05 4.46 -6.59
N LYS A 584 8.90 5.11 -6.48
CA LYS A 584 7.58 4.65 -6.96
C LYS A 584 7.06 5.51 -8.11
N GLY A 585 7.56 6.72 -8.23
CA GLY A 585 7.27 7.64 -9.32
C GLY A 585 8.17 8.85 -9.24
N SER A 586 8.35 9.52 -10.37
CA SER A 586 9.10 10.76 -10.48
C SER A 586 8.48 11.68 -11.52
N LEU A 587 8.53 12.97 -11.27
CA LEU A 587 8.25 14.01 -12.26
C LEU A 587 9.27 15.13 -12.07
N VAL A 588 9.93 15.49 -13.16
CA VAL A 588 10.93 16.55 -13.18
C VAL A 588 10.60 17.54 -14.29
N ASN A 589 10.28 18.76 -13.96
CA ASN A 589 10.02 19.86 -14.89
C ASN A 589 10.87 21.09 -14.55
N ASP A 590 10.64 22.21 -15.25
CA ASP A 590 11.37 23.47 -15.07
C ASP A 590 11.03 24.20 -13.77
N SER A 591 9.94 23.86 -13.13
CA SER A 591 9.43 24.56 -11.93
C SER A 591 9.74 23.82 -10.64
N TYR A 592 9.59 22.49 -10.63
CA TYR A 592 9.78 21.63 -9.46
C TYR A 592 10.15 20.19 -9.85
N LEU A 593 10.61 19.45 -8.86
CA LEU A 593 10.71 18.01 -8.90
C LEU A 593 9.69 17.39 -7.94
N ARG A 594 9.17 16.23 -8.30
CA ARG A 594 8.30 15.40 -7.48
C ARG A 594 8.87 14.00 -7.39
N PHE A 595 9.03 13.51 -6.18
CA PHE A 595 9.58 12.19 -5.93
C PHE A 595 8.65 11.38 -5.03
N ASP A 596 8.10 10.31 -5.57
CA ASP A 596 7.23 9.37 -4.88
C ASP A 596 8.05 8.14 -4.49
N PHE A 597 8.01 7.74 -3.23
CA PHE A 597 8.87 6.67 -2.70
C PHE A 597 8.19 5.83 -1.62
N SER A 598 8.71 4.61 -1.43
CA SER A 598 8.22 3.69 -0.42
C SER A 598 8.66 4.13 0.99
N HIS A 599 7.69 4.48 1.84
CA HIS A 599 7.88 4.76 3.26
C HIS A 599 6.55 4.72 4.00
N ASN A 600 6.53 4.11 5.20
CA ASN A 600 5.27 3.83 5.90
C ASN A 600 4.83 4.92 6.88
N GLN A 601 5.71 5.84 7.23
CA GLN A 601 5.47 6.88 8.24
C GLN A 601 5.52 8.27 7.62
N ALA A 602 4.90 9.25 8.28
CA ALA A 602 5.13 10.65 7.96
C ALA A 602 6.58 11.01 8.30
N ILE A 603 7.24 11.74 7.42
CA ILE A 603 8.57 12.26 7.69
C ILE A 603 8.43 13.40 8.70
N THR A 604 9.24 13.37 9.76
CA THR A 604 9.18 14.42 10.78
C THR A 604 9.80 15.73 10.24
N PRO A 605 9.42 16.89 10.79
CA PRO A 605 10.02 18.17 10.40
C PRO A 605 11.56 18.19 10.56
N GLU A 606 12.07 17.47 11.58
CA GLU A 606 13.51 17.32 11.82
C GLU A 606 14.16 16.52 10.70
N GLN A 607 13.55 15.38 10.29
CA GLN A 607 14.05 14.57 9.18
C GLN A 607 13.98 15.33 7.85
N ILE A 608 12.91 16.10 7.59
CA ILE A 608 12.84 16.95 6.39
C ILE A 608 14.01 17.93 6.37
N THR A 609 14.28 18.58 7.50
CA THR A 609 15.39 19.51 7.64
C THR A 609 16.75 18.82 7.42
N GLU A 610 16.91 17.62 7.95
CA GLU A 610 18.15 16.84 7.82
C GLU A 610 18.36 16.41 6.36
N ILE A 611 17.32 15.92 5.67
CA ILE A 611 17.36 15.58 4.25
C ILE A 611 17.73 16.79 3.40
N GLU A 612 17.06 17.92 3.61
CA GLU A 612 17.33 19.16 2.89
C GLU A 612 18.77 19.65 3.11
N ASN A 613 19.26 19.59 4.35
CA ASN A 613 20.62 19.96 4.68
C ASN A 613 21.65 19.04 4.03
N LEU A 614 21.41 17.74 4.01
CA LEU A 614 22.29 16.75 3.40
C LEU A 614 22.38 16.93 1.88
N VAL A 615 21.26 17.15 1.19
CA VAL A 615 21.25 17.46 -0.25
C VAL A 615 22.02 18.75 -0.52
N ASN A 616 21.74 19.82 0.21
CA ASN A 616 22.44 21.10 0.05
C ASN A 616 23.94 20.99 0.40
N GLN A 617 24.33 20.09 1.31
CA GLN A 617 25.73 19.80 1.59
C GLN A 617 26.43 19.19 0.36
N GLN A 618 25.78 18.24 -0.33
CA GLN A 618 26.35 17.65 -1.55
C GLN A 618 26.43 18.66 -2.70
N ILE A 619 25.45 19.56 -2.81
CA ILE A 619 25.47 20.68 -3.75
C ILE A 619 26.69 21.57 -3.50
N ARG A 620 26.97 21.94 -2.25
CA ARG A 620 28.11 22.79 -1.89
C ARG A 620 29.46 22.10 -2.09
N ARG A 621 29.53 20.75 -2.11
CA ARG A 621 30.75 20.02 -2.47
C ARG A 621 31.18 20.26 -3.90
N ASN A 622 30.29 20.72 -4.77
CA ASN A 622 30.55 21.05 -6.16
C ASN A 622 31.25 19.92 -6.94
N LEU A 623 30.78 18.68 -6.74
CA LEU A 623 31.32 17.48 -7.33
C LEU A 623 31.05 17.46 -8.84
N ILE A 624 31.95 16.87 -9.62
CA ILE A 624 31.73 16.57 -11.03
C ILE A 624 30.61 15.53 -11.10
N VAL A 625 29.68 15.72 -12.03
CA VAL A 625 28.65 14.75 -12.38
C VAL A 625 29.22 13.90 -13.51
N ASP A 626 29.74 12.74 -13.15
CA ASP A 626 30.38 11.84 -14.09
C ASP A 626 29.37 10.90 -14.75
N ILE A 627 29.53 10.68 -16.06
CA ILE A 627 28.59 9.92 -16.87
C ILE A 627 29.38 8.96 -17.73
N GLU A 628 29.17 7.66 -17.48
CA GLU A 628 29.82 6.57 -18.22
C GLU A 628 28.81 5.65 -18.87
N LEU A 629 29.14 5.14 -20.05
CA LEU A 629 28.43 4.03 -20.70
C LEU A 629 29.16 2.73 -20.39
N MET A 630 28.45 1.75 -19.82
CA MET A 630 29.03 0.46 -19.48
C MET A 630 28.01 -0.67 -19.56
N PRO A 631 28.45 -1.94 -19.60
CA PRO A 631 27.57 -3.09 -19.49
C PRO A 631 26.75 -3.05 -18.18
N ILE A 632 25.50 -3.47 -18.24
CA ILE A 632 24.59 -3.44 -17.08
C ILE A 632 25.14 -4.21 -15.87
N GLN A 633 25.89 -5.29 -16.12
CA GLN A 633 26.51 -6.06 -15.04
C GLN A 633 27.59 -5.26 -14.32
N ASP A 634 28.47 -4.59 -15.07
CA ASP A 634 29.53 -3.74 -14.51
C ASP A 634 28.94 -2.58 -13.68
N ALA A 635 27.80 -2.03 -14.16
CA ALA A 635 27.08 -1.00 -13.42
C ALA A 635 26.53 -1.52 -12.07
N LYS A 636 25.96 -2.72 -12.07
CA LYS A 636 25.48 -3.38 -10.85
C LYS A 636 26.63 -3.68 -9.87
N ASP A 637 27.76 -4.17 -10.38
CA ASP A 637 28.94 -4.49 -9.58
C ASP A 637 29.57 -3.24 -8.93
N ARG A 638 29.40 -2.07 -9.56
CA ARG A 638 29.74 -0.76 -8.98
C ARG A 638 28.71 -0.22 -7.99
N GLY A 639 27.61 -0.94 -7.77
CA GLY A 639 26.56 -0.54 -6.85
C GLY A 639 25.58 0.48 -7.44
N ALA A 640 25.51 0.61 -8.78
CA ALA A 640 24.56 1.51 -9.42
C ALA A 640 23.11 1.07 -9.15
N MET A 641 22.28 2.00 -8.66
CA MET A 641 20.87 1.76 -8.47
C MET A 641 20.13 1.72 -9.79
N ALA A 642 19.41 0.63 -10.02
CA ALA A 642 18.50 0.47 -11.15
C ALA A 642 17.05 0.67 -10.68
N LEU A 643 16.23 1.36 -11.45
CA LEU A 643 14.80 1.50 -11.15
C LEU A 643 14.10 0.15 -11.28
N PHE A 644 13.24 -0.15 -10.32
CA PHE A 644 12.52 -1.41 -10.29
C PHE A 644 11.48 -1.48 -11.42
N GLY A 645 11.60 -2.51 -12.29
CA GLY A 645 10.61 -2.77 -13.35
C GLY A 645 10.92 -2.13 -14.71
N GLU A 646 12.01 -1.39 -14.85
CA GLU A 646 12.47 -0.91 -16.17
C GLU A 646 13.29 -1.99 -16.89
N LYS A 647 13.08 -2.08 -18.20
CA LYS A 647 13.92 -2.91 -19.07
C LYS A 647 15.10 -2.06 -19.53
N TYR A 648 16.28 -2.46 -19.15
CA TYR A 648 17.52 -1.82 -19.59
C TYR A 648 18.11 -2.57 -20.78
N GLU A 649 18.78 -1.81 -21.65
CA GLU A 649 19.61 -2.39 -22.72
C GLU A 649 20.91 -2.97 -22.14
N ASP A 650 21.65 -3.75 -22.93
CA ASP A 650 22.91 -4.37 -22.48
C ASP A 650 23.96 -3.33 -22.05
N ILE A 651 23.95 -2.15 -22.67
CA ILE A 651 24.79 -1.00 -22.31
C ILE A 651 23.91 0.06 -21.68
N VAL A 652 24.25 0.49 -20.48
CA VAL A 652 23.53 1.47 -19.69
C VAL A 652 24.35 2.72 -19.41
N ARG A 653 23.66 3.84 -19.23
CA ARG A 653 24.25 5.12 -18.84
C ARG A 653 24.23 5.23 -17.32
N VAL A 654 25.41 5.25 -16.70
CA VAL A 654 25.63 5.37 -15.26
C VAL A 654 25.98 6.81 -14.92
N LEU A 655 25.21 7.39 -14.03
CA LEU A 655 25.43 8.72 -13.48
C LEU A 655 26.04 8.61 -12.08
N THR A 656 27.17 9.26 -11.85
CA THR A 656 27.89 9.24 -10.60
C THR A 656 28.08 10.66 -10.06
N MET A 657 27.69 10.90 -8.80
CA MET A 657 27.92 12.17 -8.09
C MET A 657 28.78 11.89 -6.85
N GLY A 658 30.08 11.75 -7.09
CA GLY A 658 31.07 11.37 -6.07
C GLY A 658 30.78 9.97 -5.49
N ASP A 659 30.89 9.87 -4.17
CA ASP A 659 30.59 8.67 -3.39
C ASP A 659 29.15 8.64 -2.86
N PHE A 660 28.32 9.64 -3.22
CA PHE A 660 27.01 9.83 -2.60
C PHE A 660 25.86 9.23 -3.40
N SER A 661 25.89 9.32 -4.75
CA SER A 661 24.84 8.77 -5.62
C SER A 661 25.45 8.13 -6.86
N ILE A 662 25.07 6.90 -7.15
CA ILE A 662 25.41 6.15 -8.37
C ILE A 662 24.13 5.51 -8.89
N GLU A 663 23.64 5.97 -10.05
CA GLU A 663 22.33 5.54 -10.57
C GLU A 663 22.33 5.35 -12.09
N LEU A 664 21.45 4.47 -12.58
CA LEU A 664 21.16 4.33 -13.99
C LEU A 664 20.19 5.42 -14.42
N CYS A 665 20.64 6.36 -15.28
CA CYS A 665 19.78 7.44 -15.73
C CYS A 665 20.07 7.90 -17.15
N GLY A 666 19.00 7.93 -17.99
CA GLY A 666 19.04 8.46 -19.37
C GLY A 666 18.67 9.94 -19.51
N GLY A 667 18.43 10.65 -18.40
CA GLY A 667 18.02 12.06 -18.42
C GLY A 667 19.16 13.05 -18.64
N THR A 668 18.83 14.34 -18.61
CA THR A 668 19.80 15.44 -18.72
C THR A 668 20.14 15.97 -17.33
N HIS A 669 21.44 16.22 -17.10
CA HIS A 669 21.96 16.59 -15.78
C HIS A 669 22.88 17.81 -15.86
N VAL A 670 23.14 18.42 -14.70
CA VAL A 670 24.14 19.47 -14.55
C VAL A 670 25.55 18.88 -14.67
N ASP A 671 26.54 19.71 -14.98
CA ASP A 671 27.91 19.26 -15.10
C ASP A 671 28.59 19.11 -13.72
N ARG A 672 28.15 19.90 -12.77
CA ARG A 672 28.61 19.85 -11.38
C ARG A 672 27.45 19.99 -10.42
N THR A 673 27.53 19.36 -9.25
CA THR A 673 26.45 19.46 -8.23
C THR A 673 26.22 20.91 -7.77
N GLY A 674 27.24 21.77 -7.81
CA GLY A 674 27.11 23.20 -7.50
C GLY A 674 26.19 23.98 -8.45
N ASP A 675 26.03 23.54 -9.69
CA ASP A 675 25.16 24.18 -10.68
C ASP A 675 23.67 24.07 -10.32
N ILE A 676 23.33 23.15 -9.42
CA ILE A 676 21.96 23.02 -8.86
C ILE A 676 21.58 24.28 -8.09
N GLY A 677 22.54 24.91 -7.42
CA GLY A 677 22.36 26.11 -6.61
C GLY A 677 21.78 25.75 -5.23
N LEU A 678 20.56 26.15 -4.96
CA LEU A 678 19.85 25.87 -3.71
C LEU A 678 18.79 24.80 -3.95
N PHE A 679 18.63 23.88 -3.01
CA PHE A 679 17.55 22.87 -2.98
C PHE A 679 16.61 23.18 -1.81
N LYS A 680 15.30 23.20 -2.04
CA LYS A 680 14.27 23.45 -1.03
C LYS A 680 13.11 22.47 -1.19
N ILE A 681 12.80 21.74 -0.11
CA ILE A 681 11.58 20.92 -0.03
C ILE A 681 10.39 21.85 0.21
N THR A 682 9.36 21.77 -0.64
CA THR A 682 8.15 22.60 -0.58
C THR A 682 6.98 21.88 0.04
N SER A 683 6.87 20.56 -0.14
CA SER A 683 5.81 19.76 0.46
C SER A 683 6.24 18.32 0.72
N GLU A 684 5.59 17.68 1.70
CA GLU A 684 5.67 16.26 1.99
C GLU A 684 4.26 15.76 2.31
N SER A 685 3.85 14.65 1.67
CA SER A 685 2.49 14.11 1.84
C SER A 685 2.43 12.61 1.58
N SER A 686 1.37 11.97 2.08
CA SER A 686 1.01 10.60 1.72
C SER A 686 0.14 10.61 0.47
N ILE A 687 0.47 9.79 -0.53
CA ILE A 687 -0.34 9.64 -1.75
C ILE A 687 -1.04 8.29 -1.83
N ALA A 688 -0.45 7.28 -1.20
CA ALA A 688 -1.02 5.95 -1.06
C ALA A 688 -0.48 5.31 0.22
N SER A 689 -1.08 4.20 0.63
CA SER A 689 -0.53 3.46 1.77
C SER A 689 0.87 2.95 1.46
N GLY A 690 1.83 3.28 2.32
CA GLY A 690 3.23 2.93 2.13
C GLY A 690 3.96 3.74 1.05
N VAL A 691 3.34 4.80 0.49
CA VAL A 691 3.97 5.67 -0.50
C VAL A 691 3.86 7.13 -0.08
N ARG A 692 5.01 7.77 0.04
CA ARG A 692 5.16 9.19 0.37
C ARG A 692 5.60 9.97 -0.86
N ARG A 693 5.23 11.24 -0.89
CA ARG A 693 5.61 12.19 -1.93
C ARG A 693 6.37 13.34 -1.32
N ILE A 694 7.50 13.67 -1.90
CA ILE A 694 8.20 14.94 -1.67
C ILE A 694 8.13 15.75 -2.96
N GLU A 695 7.79 17.05 -2.81
CA GLU A 695 7.97 18.05 -3.84
C GLU A 695 9.07 19.00 -3.40
N ALA A 696 9.94 19.36 -4.33
CA ALA A 696 11.05 20.26 -4.06
C ALA A 696 11.39 21.10 -5.30
N THR A 697 12.13 22.15 -5.08
CA THR A 697 12.53 23.08 -6.14
C THR A 697 14.00 23.46 -5.97
N THR A 698 14.63 23.94 -7.06
CA THR A 698 16.07 24.25 -7.07
C THR A 698 16.38 25.62 -7.64
N GLY A 699 17.62 26.08 -7.42
CA GLY A 699 18.17 27.31 -8.01
C GLY A 699 17.32 28.55 -7.74
N GLN A 700 16.98 29.28 -8.79
CA GLN A 700 16.20 30.52 -8.68
C GLN A 700 14.79 30.25 -8.11
N ASN A 701 14.12 29.17 -8.52
CA ASN A 701 12.78 28.85 -8.02
C ASN A 701 12.79 28.62 -6.49
N ALA A 702 13.85 28.00 -5.95
CA ALA A 702 14.02 27.83 -4.52
C ALA A 702 14.23 29.17 -3.78
N MET A 703 14.99 30.10 -4.38
CA MET A 703 15.17 31.44 -3.84
C MET A 703 13.85 32.23 -3.85
N ASP A 704 13.09 32.13 -4.95
CA ASP A 704 11.81 32.82 -5.08
C ASP A 704 10.79 32.31 -4.06
N TYR A 705 10.79 30.97 -3.81
CA TYR A 705 9.98 30.36 -2.77
C TYR A 705 10.30 30.91 -1.37
N ILE A 706 11.58 30.97 -1.01
CA ILE A 706 12.04 31.50 0.29
C ILE A 706 11.72 33.00 0.41
N HIS A 707 11.89 33.77 -0.67
CA HIS A 707 11.53 35.20 -0.68
C HIS A 707 10.02 35.39 -0.48
N HIS A 708 9.21 34.56 -1.12
CA HIS A 708 7.76 34.56 -0.93
C HIS A 708 7.35 34.30 0.52
N GLU A 709 7.88 33.21 1.13
CA GLU A 709 7.64 32.90 2.54
C GLU A 709 8.09 34.05 3.46
N SER A 710 9.28 34.59 3.22
CA SER A 710 9.81 35.73 3.99
C SER A 710 8.93 36.98 3.86
N HIS A 711 8.37 37.23 2.66
CA HIS A 711 7.47 38.33 2.41
C HIS A 711 6.14 38.17 3.16
N LEU A 712 5.56 36.95 3.11
CA LEU A 712 4.33 36.64 3.86
C LEU A 712 4.52 36.85 5.37
N LEU A 713 5.63 36.36 5.94
CA LEU A 713 5.95 36.62 7.35
C LEU A 713 6.06 38.12 7.66
N THR A 714 6.63 38.89 6.75
CA THR A 714 6.73 40.36 6.90
C THR A 714 5.33 41.00 6.86
N GLN A 715 4.46 40.57 5.96
CA GLN A 715 3.08 41.09 5.88
C GLN A 715 2.28 40.72 7.14
N ILE A 716 2.39 39.47 7.63
CA ILE A 716 1.74 39.08 8.89
C ILE A 716 2.25 39.95 10.04
N GLY A 717 3.58 40.17 10.11
CA GLY A 717 4.17 41.06 11.12
C GLY A 717 3.60 42.48 11.09
N GLN A 718 3.41 43.03 9.91
CA GLN A 718 2.77 44.36 9.75
C GLN A 718 1.32 44.36 10.24
N LEU A 719 0.53 43.34 9.89
CA LEU A 719 -0.87 43.21 10.33
C LEU A 719 -1.00 43.14 11.86
N VAL A 720 -0.14 42.39 12.53
CA VAL A 720 -0.18 42.23 13.99
C VAL A 720 0.70 43.25 14.74
N LYS A 721 1.36 44.15 13.99
CA LYS A 721 2.27 45.21 14.50
C LYS A 721 3.40 44.63 15.33
N SER A 722 4.11 43.67 14.77
CA SER A 722 5.26 42.97 15.38
C SER A 722 6.41 42.78 14.40
N ASP A 723 7.63 42.73 14.86
CA ASP A 723 8.77 42.25 14.08
C ASP A 723 8.75 40.69 13.92
N LYS A 724 9.58 40.17 13.03
CA LYS A 724 9.63 38.75 12.75
C LYS A 724 10.00 37.92 13.97
N ALA A 725 10.86 38.43 14.85
CA ALA A 725 11.35 37.68 16.01
C ALA A 725 10.28 37.53 17.10
N ALA A 726 9.43 38.55 17.28
CA ALA A 726 8.36 38.55 18.27
C ALA A 726 7.00 38.12 17.71
N LEU A 727 6.92 37.73 16.42
CA LEU A 727 5.68 37.47 15.71
C LEU A 727 4.83 36.40 16.40
N LEU A 728 5.43 35.24 16.76
CA LEU A 728 4.73 34.14 17.40
C LEU A 728 4.14 34.55 18.75
N SER A 729 4.96 35.16 19.61
CA SER A 729 4.50 35.61 20.94
C SER A 729 3.42 36.69 20.84
N ARG A 730 3.47 37.52 19.80
CA ARG A 730 2.41 38.53 19.55
C ARG A 730 1.08 37.90 19.18
N ILE A 731 1.12 36.87 18.31
CA ILE A 731 -0.10 36.13 17.92
C ILE A 731 -0.68 35.40 19.13
N GLU A 732 0.16 34.74 19.95
CA GLU A 732 -0.28 34.09 21.19
C GLU A 732 -0.95 35.07 22.14
N GLN A 733 -0.35 36.28 22.37
CA GLN A 733 -0.96 37.34 23.18
C GLN A 733 -2.31 37.78 22.63
N MET A 734 -2.45 37.95 21.29
CA MET A 734 -3.73 38.31 20.69
C MET A 734 -4.78 37.23 20.87
N LEU A 735 -4.43 35.95 20.78
CA LEU A 735 -5.36 34.85 21.02
C LEU A 735 -5.80 34.81 22.50
N GLU A 736 -4.88 35.02 23.44
CA GLU A 736 -5.22 35.12 24.86
C GLU A 736 -6.10 36.30 25.16
N GLN A 737 -5.79 37.48 24.60
CA GLN A 737 -6.63 38.69 24.72
C GLN A 737 -8.04 38.45 24.16
N THR A 738 -8.16 37.76 23.02
CA THR A 738 -9.46 37.44 22.42
C THR A 738 -10.29 36.56 23.37
N LYS A 739 -9.69 35.48 23.93
CA LYS A 739 -10.35 34.64 24.93
C LYS A 739 -10.78 35.40 26.18
N LEU A 740 -9.94 36.33 26.65
CA LEU A 740 -10.27 37.17 27.82
C LEU A 740 -11.41 38.13 27.53
N LEU A 741 -11.40 38.76 26.33
CA LEU A 741 -12.48 39.64 25.91
C LEU A 741 -13.80 38.87 25.75
N GLU A 742 -13.81 37.70 25.15
CA GLU A 742 -14.99 36.83 25.03
C GLU A 742 -15.58 36.52 26.41
N LYS A 743 -14.74 36.11 27.37
CA LYS A 743 -15.14 35.83 28.75
C LYS A 743 -15.68 37.07 29.43
N THR A 744 -15.06 38.23 29.22
CA THR A 744 -15.50 39.51 29.78
C THR A 744 -16.87 39.91 29.23
N ILE A 745 -17.06 39.75 27.91
CA ILE A 745 -18.35 40.00 27.25
C ILE A 745 -19.44 39.10 27.85
N GLU A 746 -19.16 37.79 28.06
CA GLU A 746 -20.12 36.89 28.70
C GLU A 746 -20.44 37.31 30.13
N GLN A 747 -19.44 37.71 30.91
CA GLN A 747 -19.65 38.21 32.27
C GLN A 747 -20.50 39.52 32.28
N LEU A 748 -20.19 40.45 31.40
CA LEU A 748 -20.95 41.70 31.28
C LEU A 748 -22.41 41.48 30.84
N LYS A 749 -22.62 40.52 29.90
CA LYS A 749 -23.96 40.11 29.49
C LYS A 749 -24.75 39.48 30.66
N ALA A 750 -24.10 38.62 31.45
CA ALA A 750 -24.71 38.01 32.65
C ALA A 750 -25.02 39.03 33.72
N GLN A 751 -24.13 40.01 34.00
CA GLN A 751 -24.35 41.11 34.93
C GLN A 751 -25.53 41.98 34.48
N LYS A 752 -25.59 42.33 33.19
CA LYS A 752 -26.70 43.11 32.62
C LYS A 752 -28.04 42.36 32.77
N ALA A 753 -28.04 41.06 32.51
CA ALA A 753 -29.24 40.21 32.69
C ALA A 753 -29.70 40.16 34.16
N SER A 754 -28.76 40.02 35.11
CA SER A 754 -29.05 40.03 36.52
C SER A 754 -29.62 41.41 37.03
N GLN A 755 -29.05 42.54 36.54
CA GLN A 755 -29.57 43.86 36.82
C GLN A 755 -31.00 44.07 36.27
N GLN A 756 -31.24 43.61 35.04
CA GLN A 756 -32.57 43.61 34.46
C GLN A 756 -33.54 42.74 35.26
N SER A 757 -33.13 41.56 35.74
CA SER A 757 -33.97 40.73 36.60
C SER A 757 -34.39 41.43 37.86
N ALA A 758 -33.49 42.18 38.51
CA ALA A 758 -33.81 42.94 39.72
C ALA A 758 -34.86 44.04 39.46
N GLN A 759 -34.76 44.76 38.34
CA GLN A 759 -35.75 45.81 37.97
C GLN A 759 -37.13 45.22 37.60
N LEU A 760 -37.18 43.97 37.18
CA LEU A 760 -38.44 43.29 36.84
C LEU A 760 -39.28 42.97 38.07
N LEU A 761 -38.73 42.91 39.27
CA LEU A 761 -39.45 42.65 40.49
C LEU A 761 -40.47 43.74 40.75
N ASP A 762 -40.24 45.00 40.35
CA ASP A 762 -41.19 46.13 40.50
C ASP A 762 -42.46 45.96 39.66
N GLN A 763 -42.44 45.07 38.69
CA GLN A 763 -43.56 44.70 37.80
C GLN A 763 -44.36 43.52 38.33
N CYS A 764 -44.01 42.96 39.51
CA CYS A 764 -44.65 41.83 40.09
C CYS A 764 -46.07 42.20 40.62
N ILE A 765 -47.03 41.30 40.39
CA ILE A 765 -48.37 41.43 40.85
C ILE A 765 -48.63 40.28 41.86
N THR A 766 -49.19 40.62 43.02
CA THR A 766 -49.53 39.62 44.06
C THR A 766 -51.01 39.28 44.03
N VAL A 767 -51.35 37.99 43.96
CA VAL A 767 -52.70 37.43 44.03
C VAL A 767 -52.74 36.34 45.11
N ASN A 768 -53.54 36.48 46.11
CA ASN A 768 -53.61 35.52 47.25
C ASN A 768 -52.24 35.19 47.85
N ASN A 769 -51.39 36.16 48.13
CA ASN A 769 -50.00 36.01 48.61
C ASN A 769 -49.07 35.21 47.65
N LYS A 770 -49.42 35.06 46.37
CA LYS A 770 -48.66 34.42 45.35
C LYS A 770 -48.25 35.46 44.30
N ASN A 771 -47.02 35.41 43.83
CA ASN A 771 -46.47 36.46 42.92
C ASN A 771 -46.59 36.02 41.47
N ILE A 772 -46.92 36.95 40.58
CA ILE A 772 -47.00 36.81 39.15
C ILE A 772 -46.09 37.83 38.52
N LEU A 773 -45.07 37.43 37.80
CA LEU A 773 -44.18 38.31 37.06
C LEU A 773 -44.23 37.91 35.57
N ILE A 774 -44.67 38.83 34.74
CA ILE A 774 -44.69 38.65 33.27
C ILE A 774 -44.05 39.89 32.65
N ALA A 775 -42.94 39.66 31.90
CA ALA A 775 -42.22 40.75 31.33
C ALA A 775 -41.73 40.43 29.90
N LYS A 776 -41.74 41.43 29.07
CA LYS A 776 -41.09 41.45 27.78
C LYS A 776 -39.69 42.08 27.94
N LEU A 777 -38.70 41.43 27.34
CA LEU A 777 -37.28 41.81 27.35
C LEU A 777 -36.82 42.03 25.91
N ASP A 778 -36.10 43.12 25.67
CA ASP A 778 -35.50 43.38 24.37
C ASP A 778 -33.97 43.12 24.45
N ASN A 779 -33.41 42.44 23.44
CA ASN A 779 -31.98 42.15 23.33
C ASN A 779 -31.38 41.28 24.45
N VAL A 780 -32.12 40.32 24.98
CA VAL A 780 -31.65 39.28 25.94
C VAL A 780 -31.51 37.94 25.23
N GLU A 781 -30.34 37.35 25.31
CA GLU A 781 -30.10 36.06 24.69
C GLU A 781 -30.93 34.96 25.39
N ALA A 782 -31.45 34.01 24.57
CA ALA A 782 -32.29 32.89 25.05
C ALA A 782 -31.64 32.07 26.20
N LYS A 783 -30.29 31.89 26.12
CA LYS A 783 -29.55 31.18 27.18
C LYS A 783 -29.55 31.82 28.54
N LEU A 784 -29.73 33.17 28.60
CA LEU A 784 -29.75 33.92 29.85
C LEU A 784 -31.13 33.92 30.49
N LEU A 785 -32.21 33.63 29.76
CA LEU A 785 -33.57 33.59 30.31
C LEU A 785 -33.71 32.58 31.45
N ARG A 786 -33.00 31.47 31.37
CA ARG A 786 -33.01 30.44 32.40
C ARG A 786 -32.42 30.94 33.73
N SER A 787 -31.20 31.51 33.68
CA SER A 787 -30.59 32.10 34.88
C SER A 787 -31.41 33.24 35.47
N MET A 788 -32.02 34.09 34.62
CA MET A 788 -32.91 35.14 35.06
C MET A 788 -34.15 34.59 35.78
N ILE A 789 -34.76 33.52 35.26
CA ILE A 789 -35.89 32.87 35.91
C ILE A 789 -35.47 32.21 37.23
N ASP A 790 -34.33 31.55 37.30
CA ASP A 790 -33.85 30.94 38.53
C ASP A 790 -33.54 31.99 39.59
N ASP A 791 -32.92 33.14 39.21
CA ASP A 791 -32.70 34.29 40.10
C ASP A 791 -34.01 34.91 40.61
N LEU A 792 -34.98 35.10 39.71
CA LEU A 792 -36.31 35.67 40.08
C LEU A 792 -37.11 34.68 40.97
N LYS A 793 -37.03 33.36 40.71
CA LYS A 793 -37.67 32.35 41.62
C LYS A 793 -37.10 32.41 43.01
N ASN A 794 -35.78 32.57 43.16
CA ASN A 794 -35.11 32.66 44.47
C ASN A 794 -35.52 33.93 45.22
N GLN A 795 -35.75 35.07 44.53
CA GLN A 795 -36.13 36.33 45.12
C GLN A 795 -37.63 36.41 45.45
N LEU A 796 -38.51 35.89 44.61
CA LEU A 796 -39.97 35.87 44.83
C LEU A 796 -40.43 34.81 45.82
N LYS A 797 -39.65 33.77 46.08
CA LYS A 797 -39.93 32.61 46.95
C LYS A 797 -41.16 31.78 46.55
N THR A 798 -42.28 32.45 46.26
CA THR A 798 -43.57 31.89 45.79
C THR A 798 -44.05 32.66 44.59
N GLY A 799 -44.09 32.07 43.38
CA GLY A 799 -44.54 32.79 42.20
C GLY A 799 -44.46 32.04 40.87
N VAL A 800 -45.09 32.68 39.88
CA VAL A 800 -45.08 32.27 38.49
C VAL A 800 -44.38 33.39 37.69
N ILE A 801 -43.35 33.02 36.91
CA ILE A 801 -42.55 33.99 36.16
C ILE A 801 -42.64 33.61 34.68
N ILE A 802 -42.90 34.59 33.83
CA ILE A 802 -42.85 34.44 32.37
C ILE A 802 -42.01 35.58 31.80
N LEU A 803 -40.99 35.21 31.09
CA LEU A 803 -40.11 36.13 30.33
C LEU A 803 -40.22 35.87 28.85
N ALA A 804 -40.41 36.94 28.08
CA ALA A 804 -40.40 36.91 26.62
C ALA A 804 -39.28 37.79 26.10
N ALA A 805 -38.20 37.19 25.58
CA ALA A 805 -37.10 37.95 24.97
C ALA A 805 -37.30 38.05 23.45
N VAL A 806 -37.15 39.25 22.94
CA VAL A 806 -37.24 39.55 21.51
C VAL A 806 -35.87 39.91 20.99
N ASN A 807 -35.34 39.06 20.03
CA ASN A 807 -34.07 39.30 19.39
C ASN A 807 -34.19 39.01 17.90
N ASP A 808 -33.73 39.92 17.05
CA ASP A 808 -33.67 39.76 15.59
C ASP A 808 -34.99 39.22 14.97
N GLY A 809 -36.11 39.73 15.45
CA GLY A 809 -37.43 39.32 14.97
C GLY A 809 -37.94 37.98 15.47
N LYS A 810 -37.22 37.31 16.38
CA LYS A 810 -37.61 36.04 17.02
C LYS A 810 -37.98 36.26 18.47
N ILE A 811 -38.97 35.49 18.93
CA ILE A 811 -39.42 35.50 20.30
C ILE A 811 -38.87 34.26 20.99
N ASN A 812 -38.18 34.42 22.13
CA ASN A 812 -37.77 33.36 23.00
C ASN A 812 -38.59 33.48 24.31
N LEU A 813 -39.38 32.47 24.62
CA LEU A 813 -40.23 32.41 25.80
C LEU A 813 -39.59 31.52 26.84
N ALA A 814 -39.64 31.91 28.10
CA ALA A 814 -39.28 31.07 29.21
C ALA A 814 -40.27 31.26 30.36
N ALA A 815 -40.67 30.18 30.99
CA ALA A 815 -41.50 30.21 32.19
C ALA A 815 -40.86 29.42 33.33
N GLY A 816 -40.98 29.96 34.52
CA GLY A 816 -40.59 29.32 35.79
C GLY A 816 -41.72 29.34 36.80
N VAL A 817 -41.90 28.25 37.51
CA VAL A 817 -42.90 28.11 38.58
C VAL A 817 -42.19 27.58 39.82
N THR A 818 -42.46 28.20 40.99
CA THR A 818 -41.91 27.73 42.26
C THR A 818 -42.54 26.40 42.67
N ASN A 819 -41.80 25.57 43.42
CA ASN A 819 -42.19 24.21 43.73
C ASN A 819 -43.55 24.08 44.46
N ASP A 820 -43.93 25.06 45.25
CA ASP A 820 -45.20 25.17 45.99
C ASP A 820 -46.40 25.38 45.06
N LEU A 821 -46.17 25.91 43.85
CA LEU A 821 -47.24 26.25 42.88
C LEU A 821 -47.33 25.25 41.71
N ILE A 822 -46.44 24.27 41.62
CA ILE A 822 -46.42 23.29 40.47
C ILE A 822 -47.74 22.48 40.41
N GLY A 823 -48.38 22.22 41.57
CA GLY A 823 -49.67 21.52 41.59
C GLY A 823 -50.84 22.33 41.03
N ILE A 824 -50.72 23.67 40.96
CA ILE A 824 -51.75 24.59 40.50
C ILE A 824 -51.48 25.05 39.07
N VAL A 825 -50.20 25.38 38.76
CA VAL A 825 -49.75 25.96 37.48
C VAL A 825 -48.45 25.26 37.07
N LYS A 826 -48.35 24.83 35.83
CA LYS A 826 -47.16 24.19 35.29
C LYS A 826 -46.51 25.04 34.22
N ALA A 827 -45.20 25.27 34.31
CA ALA A 827 -44.46 26.09 33.35
C ALA A 827 -44.57 25.55 31.90
N GLY A 828 -44.55 24.19 31.73
CA GLY A 828 -44.67 23.57 30.41
C GLY A 828 -45.99 23.87 29.71
N GLU A 829 -47.14 23.90 30.47
CA GLU A 829 -48.45 24.21 29.93
C GLU A 829 -48.55 25.69 29.52
N LEU A 830 -48.03 26.61 30.37
CA LEU A 830 -48.01 28.03 30.07
C LEU A 830 -47.20 28.40 28.84
N VAL A 831 -46.01 27.84 28.75
CA VAL A 831 -45.13 28.14 27.62
C VAL A 831 -45.66 27.52 26.31
N SER A 832 -46.27 26.35 26.35
CA SER A 832 -46.88 25.73 25.18
C SER A 832 -48.06 26.56 24.65
N GLN A 833 -48.92 27.08 25.55
CA GLN A 833 -50.02 27.96 25.17
C GLN A 833 -49.54 29.29 24.57
N LEU A 834 -48.51 29.91 25.22
CA LEU A 834 -47.90 31.14 24.69
C LEU A 834 -47.28 30.89 23.32
N ALA A 835 -46.53 29.81 23.15
CA ALA A 835 -45.88 29.51 21.90
C ALA A 835 -46.88 29.32 20.76
N LEU A 836 -47.99 28.63 20.98
CA LEU A 836 -49.05 28.48 19.97
C LEU A 836 -49.63 29.83 19.52
N LYS A 837 -49.80 30.81 20.46
CA LYS A 837 -50.33 32.14 20.14
C LYS A 837 -49.36 33.04 19.36
N VAL A 838 -48.04 32.78 19.49
CA VAL A 838 -46.98 33.55 18.79
C VAL A 838 -46.36 32.76 17.63
N GLY A 839 -47.06 31.76 17.07
CA GLY A 839 -46.65 31.04 15.91
C GLY A 839 -45.42 30.12 16.12
N GLY A 840 -45.31 29.55 17.32
CA GLY A 840 -44.18 28.73 17.69
C GLY A 840 -44.56 27.40 18.37
N LYS A 841 -43.56 26.69 18.88
CA LYS A 841 -43.71 25.42 19.59
C LYS A 841 -42.73 25.41 20.77
N GLY A 842 -43.10 24.72 21.84
CA GLY A 842 -42.21 24.52 22.96
C GLY A 842 -42.91 23.78 24.11
N GLY A 843 -42.22 23.60 25.21
CA GLY A 843 -42.66 22.88 26.38
C GLY A 843 -41.52 22.68 27.36
N GLY A 844 -41.74 21.86 28.39
CA GLY A 844 -40.69 21.59 29.38
C GLY A 844 -41.26 20.99 30.64
N ARG A 845 -40.46 21.03 31.68
CA ARG A 845 -40.82 20.50 33.00
C ARG A 845 -41.86 21.38 33.68
N PRO A 846 -42.57 20.88 34.72
CA PRO A 846 -43.51 21.67 35.48
C PRO A 846 -42.91 22.92 36.14
N ASP A 847 -41.64 22.86 36.55
CA ASP A 847 -40.90 23.91 37.23
C ASP A 847 -40.21 24.93 36.28
N PHE A 848 -39.89 24.51 35.04
CA PHE A 848 -39.22 25.35 34.06
C PHE A 848 -39.49 24.85 32.64
N ALA A 849 -39.83 25.75 31.75
CA ALA A 849 -40.07 25.45 30.35
C ALA A 849 -39.64 26.62 29.42
N GLN A 850 -39.29 26.27 28.17
CA GLN A 850 -38.91 27.24 27.13
C GLN A 850 -39.58 26.93 25.80
N ALA A 851 -39.80 28.01 25.04
CA ALA A 851 -40.32 27.94 23.67
C ALA A 851 -39.79 29.05 22.79
N GLY A 852 -39.99 28.89 21.48
CA GLY A 852 -39.77 29.96 20.51
C GLY A 852 -41.06 30.37 19.81
N GLY A 853 -41.09 31.59 19.25
CA GLY A 853 -42.17 32.09 18.38
C GLY A 853 -41.65 33.10 17.40
N MET A 854 -42.49 33.41 16.40
CA MET A 854 -42.12 34.38 15.33
C MET A 854 -43.09 35.55 15.18
N ASP A 855 -44.31 35.44 15.73
CA ASP A 855 -45.32 36.50 15.60
C ASP A 855 -45.19 37.53 16.74
N LEU A 856 -44.44 38.59 16.45
CA LEU A 856 -44.23 39.71 17.37
C LEU A 856 -45.51 40.49 17.61
N SER A 857 -46.45 40.53 16.67
CA SER A 857 -47.70 41.31 16.80
C SER A 857 -48.66 40.63 17.78
N ALA A 858 -48.66 39.33 17.88
CA ALA A 858 -49.47 38.54 18.80
C ALA A 858 -48.92 38.50 20.25
N LEU A 859 -47.64 38.84 20.46
CA LEU A 859 -46.98 38.69 21.76
C LEU A 859 -47.68 39.51 22.91
N PRO A 860 -48.02 40.74 22.76
CA PRO A 860 -48.69 41.54 23.86
C PRO A 860 -50.02 40.90 24.32
N GLU A 861 -50.84 40.48 23.36
CA GLU A 861 -52.13 39.85 23.63
C GLU A 861 -51.94 38.44 24.26
N ALA A 862 -50.97 37.67 23.77
CA ALA A 862 -50.63 36.38 24.34
C ALA A 862 -50.22 36.50 25.82
N LEU A 863 -49.30 37.40 26.15
CA LEU A 863 -48.84 37.65 27.52
C LEU A 863 -49.99 38.11 28.42
N SER A 864 -50.90 39.00 27.95
CA SER A 864 -52.08 39.49 28.70
C SER A 864 -53.08 38.36 28.96
N SER A 865 -53.32 37.51 27.97
CA SER A 865 -54.24 36.37 28.10
C SER A 865 -53.73 35.35 29.18
N VAL A 866 -52.45 35.01 29.14
CA VAL A 866 -51.86 34.07 30.11
C VAL A 866 -51.80 34.69 31.50
N LYS A 867 -51.63 36.01 31.63
CA LYS A 867 -51.71 36.73 32.89
C LYS A 867 -53.07 36.57 33.55
N LYS A 868 -54.17 36.73 32.80
CA LYS A 868 -55.54 36.49 33.28
C LYS A 868 -55.74 35.04 33.69
N GLU A 869 -55.27 34.07 32.93
CA GLU A 869 -55.41 32.67 33.24
C GLU A 869 -54.70 32.32 34.55
N ILE A 870 -53.42 32.74 34.74
CA ILE A 870 -52.65 32.49 35.95
C ILE A 870 -53.36 33.12 37.13
N SER A 871 -53.86 34.39 37.01
CA SER A 871 -54.55 35.09 38.07
C SER A 871 -55.82 34.32 38.52
N ASN A 872 -56.60 33.82 37.58
CA ASN A 872 -57.84 33.05 37.87
C ASN A 872 -57.49 31.71 38.55
N LYS A 873 -56.46 30.98 38.11
CA LYS A 873 -56.03 29.72 38.73
C LYS A 873 -55.53 29.95 40.15
N LEU A 874 -54.82 31.08 40.41
CA LEU A 874 -54.29 31.41 41.74
C LEU A 874 -55.33 31.99 42.67
N GLN A 875 -56.45 32.58 42.16
CA GLN A 875 -57.59 32.99 42.92
C GLN A 875 -58.50 31.85 43.38
N ALA A 876 -58.58 30.80 42.57
CA ALA A 876 -59.42 29.63 42.85
C ALA A 876 -58.72 28.60 43.74
N SER A 877 -57.46 28.76 44.06
CA SER A 877 -56.63 27.93 44.95
C SER A 877 -56.19 28.65 46.22
#